data_fff981d13e25116effe2e9481a6fb0b5
#
_entry.id   fff981d13e25116effe2e9481a6fb0b5
#
_cell.length_a   1.000
_cell.length_b   1.000
_cell.length_c   1.000
_cell.angle_alpha   90.00
_cell.angle_beta   90.00
_cell.angle_gamma   90.00
#
_symmetry.space_group_name_H-M   'P 1'
#
loop_
_entity.id
_entity.type
_entity.pdbx_description
1 polymer ?
#
loop_
_entity_poly.entity_id
_entity_poly.type
_entity_poly.pdbx_seq_one_letter_code
_entity_poly.pdbx_strand_id
1 'polypeptide(L)'
;LPLRFDEALHKELDVDKRTLHDVLGHADELIALREHVHSLLSTLDAHAVVEGVGVQGVDTRFFPASRVRWPQHINAHAELSSRPGAYDTLRWFMDDTAAVPQLRASAADATASFLRRLFGGVDVNRAIADANALAQRVSDPVRYADVRMLLGIASTADAQPTDPLSGPGPRAIGRALNMPGSQVESYDGYAIFQVQSQVRALLDDPNSEPNLRRTADTHVRALNEGRAHELMAQMPVDSLKTVTKDRLRFGNLHSIGVTTVADVLRASAAALTAANGVGEQTAIRMKAAAQTLLNEATSTSTPLIGDAPTPPAVALVRILARYEQCADVLGEVERDRRDRLVELCTQLPPSFATEPWLVAYTDPTAYAQAHDDMAWMIANPSLFQPRYPVDPGDDVWQDYLQRPAHYQSLLGSLLRIEAEGIDERHDAATLQRIRSLELDTTHVKNLFLRGYQSYGARFAVVQQKTILGDEMGLGKTIQAIAFAAHLYANGLRRIVVVCPASVMVNWKRELNAFCTMEVFVAHGPSKEFYRHSWASADSGGVLLCTFDGARVLDLSASDVVIVDEAHAVKNPRSKRAQAVASVIAQCEYALLLTGTPMENRVSEFATLVGYVQPELITRGMESMSAEHFRRRVAPAYLRRNQEDVLDELPARINNDDWITLTPADQRMYTAAVEQGSFMDIRRAAFLAPGEPAKITRIKEILDDARDNNHRAIIFSYFRTVLDAIAGALDPELVAGVITGATPPNKRQDYVDALGKAPAGSTLLAQITAGGVGLNIQSASVVIIAEPQLKPTIEDQAIARAHRMGQTTAVNVHRLIGDDTVDERLLELLAGKRQLFEHYARPSESAGVADAVDVSEQQLAAAVIKAERQRLGIDNE
;
A
#
# COMPACT_ATOMS: atom_id res chain seq x y z
N LEU A 1 -84.72 -1.01 -60.55
CA LEU A 1 -83.29 -1.10 -60.51
C LEU A 1 -82.69 -0.88 -59.08
N PRO A 2 -83.20 0.12 -58.21
CA PRO A 2 -82.65 0.32 -56.87
C PRO A 2 -82.97 -0.83 -55.90
N LEU A 3 -84.11 -1.42 -55.96
CA LEU A 3 -84.55 -2.54 -55.10
C LEU A 3 -83.73 -3.85 -55.29
N ARG A 4 -83.34 -4.10 -56.53
CA ARG A 4 -82.53 -5.32 -56.87
C ARG A 4 -81.12 -5.20 -56.37
N PHE A 5 -80.54 -4.01 -56.22
CA PHE A 5 -79.18 -3.77 -55.70
C PHE A 5 -79.14 -3.96 -54.21
N ASP A 6 -80.15 -3.53 -53.49
CA ASP A 6 -80.30 -3.69 -52.06
C ASP A 6 -80.54 -5.16 -51.65
N GLU A 7 -81.32 -5.96 -52.49
CA GLU A 7 -81.54 -7.39 -52.30
C GLU A 7 -80.30 -8.24 -52.64
N ALA A 8 -79.45 -7.85 -53.57
CA ALA A 8 -78.18 -8.50 -53.85
C ALA A 8 -77.12 -8.23 -52.74
N LEU A 9 -77.10 -7.05 -52.18
CA LEU A 9 -76.24 -6.71 -51.00
C LEU A 9 -76.59 -7.52 -49.80
N HIS A 10 -77.90 -7.74 -49.54
CA HIS A 10 -78.37 -8.55 -48.40
C HIS A 10 -78.11 -10.06 -48.53
N LYS A 11 -77.88 -10.57 -49.82
CA LYS A 11 -77.61 -12.02 -50.06
C LYS A 11 -76.11 -12.34 -49.94
N GLU A 12 -75.26 -11.39 -50.12
CA GLU A 12 -73.78 -11.58 -50.15
C GLU A 12 -73.12 -11.09 -48.81
N LEU A 13 -73.81 -10.33 -48.02
CA LEU A 13 -73.37 -10.00 -46.64
C LEU A 13 -73.81 -11.18 -45.74
N ASP A 14 -72.90 -11.83 -45.10
CA ASP A 14 -73.11 -12.77 -44.03
C ASP A 14 -73.72 -12.11 -42.76
N VAL A 15 -73.96 -10.78 -42.84
CA VAL A 15 -74.46 -9.93 -41.72
C VAL A 15 -75.55 -9.02 -42.26
N ASP A 16 -76.72 -8.91 -41.57
CA ASP A 16 -77.79 -7.97 -41.92
C ASP A 16 -77.41 -6.51 -41.64
N LYS A 17 -78.20 -5.51 -42.14
CA LYS A 17 -77.90 -4.08 -41.97
C LYS A 17 -77.80 -3.62 -40.52
N ARG A 18 -78.50 -4.23 -39.63
CA ARG A 18 -78.48 -3.91 -38.21
C ARG A 18 -77.21 -4.42 -37.57
N THR A 19 -76.87 -5.66 -37.86
CA THR A 19 -75.64 -6.33 -37.45
C THR A 19 -74.42 -5.63 -38.04
N LEU A 20 -74.49 -5.13 -39.31
CA LEU A 20 -73.38 -4.32 -39.89
C LEU A 20 -73.18 -2.97 -39.17
N HIS A 21 -74.28 -2.34 -38.72
CA HIS A 21 -74.19 -1.10 -37.93
C HIS A 21 -73.48 -1.37 -36.58
N ASP A 22 -73.89 -2.49 -35.93
CA ASP A 22 -73.23 -2.91 -34.69
C ASP A 22 -71.79 -3.32 -34.89
N VAL A 23 -71.42 -3.97 -36.00
CA VAL A 23 -70.03 -4.30 -36.39
C VAL A 23 -69.20 -3.04 -36.60
N LEU A 24 -69.76 -2.02 -37.28
CA LEU A 24 -69.09 -0.75 -37.47
C LEU A 24 -68.88 0.03 -36.13
N GLY A 25 -69.89 -0.05 -35.24
CA GLY A 25 -69.74 0.53 -33.89
C GLY A 25 -68.66 -0.15 -33.07
N HIS A 26 -68.60 -1.48 -33.06
CA HIS A 26 -67.53 -2.21 -32.40
C HIS A 26 -66.15 -2.00 -33.02
N ALA A 27 -66.09 -1.79 -34.38
CA ALA A 27 -64.89 -1.43 -35.03
C ALA A 27 -64.38 -0.02 -34.63
N ASP A 28 -65.34 0.92 -34.45
CA ASP A 28 -64.96 2.29 -33.93
C ASP A 28 -64.48 2.22 -32.50
N GLU A 29 -65.01 1.36 -31.66
CA GLU A 29 -64.50 1.10 -30.32
C GLU A 29 -63.07 0.50 -30.36
N LEU A 30 -62.84 -0.46 -31.27
CA LEU A 30 -61.50 -1.05 -31.44
C LEU A 30 -60.51 -0.05 -31.98
N ILE A 31 -60.91 0.86 -32.86
CA ILE A 31 -60.04 1.93 -33.37
C ILE A 31 -59.69 2.89 -32.22
N ALA A 32 -60.69 3.29 -31.44
CA ALA A 32 -60.43 4.14 -30.24
C ALA A 32 -59.49 3.43 -29.24
N LEU A 33 -59.73 2.13 -29.01
CA LEU A 33 -58.87 1.31 -28.16
C LEU A 33 -57.43 1.23 -28.71
N ARG A 34 -57.29 1.06 -30.05
CA ARG A 34 -56.00 1.04 -30.75
C ARG A 34 -55.24 2.38 -30.64
N GLU A 35 -55.98 3.51 -30.74
CA GLU A 35 -55.37 4.84 -30.53
C GLU A 35 -54.83 5.02 -29.12
N HIS A 36 -55.56 4.56 -28.10
CA HIS A 36 -55.08 4.54 -26.72
C HIS A 36 -53.84 3.66 -26.53
N VAL A 37 -53.82 2.43 -27.08
CA VAL A 37 -52.65 1.56 -27.06
C VAL A 37 -51.48 2.18 -27.81
N HIS A 38 -51.71 2.79 -28.95
CA HIS A 38 -50.69 3.47 -29.74
C HIS A 38 -50.10 4.64 -28.97
N SER A 39 -50.94 5.50 -28.36
CA SER A 39 -50.47 6.60 -27.50
C SER A 39 -49.58 6.11 -26.37
N LEU A 40 -50.02 5.05 -25.69
CA LEU A 40 -49.25 4.46 -24.61
C LEU A 40 -47.91 3.87 -25.09
N LEU A 41 -47.90 3.08 -26.15
CA LEU A 41 -46.68 2.46 -26.69
C LEU A 41 -45.72 3.49 -27.30
N SER A 42 -46.21 4.56 -27.89
CA SER A 42 -45.39 5.61 -28.50
C SER A 42 -44.61 6.41 -27.47
N THR A 43 -45.05 6.41 -26.22
CA THR A 43 -44.35 7.11 -25.12
C THR A 43 -43.50 6.20 -24.26
N LEU A 44 -43.42 4.90 -24.59
CA LEU A 44 -42.69 3.89 -23.79
C LEU A 44 -41.21 4.21 -23.65
N ASP A 45 -40.60 4.75 -24.70
CA ASP A 45 -39.17 5.12 -24.73
C ASP A 45 -38.96 6.64 -24.59
N ALA A 46 -39.99 7.38 -24.19
CA ALA A 46 -39.86 8.82 -23.96
C ALA A 46 -39.04 9.10 -22.71
N HIS A 47 -38.18 10.12 -22.79
CA HIS A 47 -37.30 10.51 -21.69
C HIS A 47 -37.85 11.68 -20.90
N ALA A 48 -37.56 11.68 -19.60
CA ALA A 48 -37.85 12.82 -18.74
C ALA A 48 -36.96 14.01 -19.09
N VAL A 49 -37.49 15.21 -18.97
CA VAL A 49 -36.74 16.44 -19.16
C VAL A 49 -36.19 16.88 -17.80
N VAL A 50 -34.93 16.51 -17.55
CA VAL A 50 -34.19 16.92 -16.37
C VAL A 50 -32.69 16.69 -16.60
N GLU A 51 -31.85 17.56 -16.06
CA GLU A 51 -30.41 17.35 -16.00
C GLU A 51 -30.07 16.55 -14.74
N GLY A 52 -29.57 15.34 -14.93
CA GLY A 52 -29.02 14.52 -13.85
C GLY A 52 -27.54 14.76 -13.68
N VAL A 53 -27.08 14.75 -12.44
CA VAL A 53 -25.66 14.78 -12.10
C VAL A 53 -25.15 13.36 -11.99
N GLY A 54 -24.26 12.97 -12.91
CA GLY A 54 -23.58 11.68 -12.87
C GLY A 54 -22.35 11.71 -11.99
N VAL A 55 -22.08 10.64 -11.28
CA VAL A 55 -20.85 10.46 -10.50
C VAL A 55 -19.86 9.65 -11.34
N GLN A 56 -18.66 10.17 -11.55
CA GLN A 56 -17.62 9.47 -12.32
C GLN A 56 -17.24 8.16 -11.62
N GLY A 57 -17.13 7.09 -12.41
CA GLY A 57 -16.72 5.77 -11.91
C GLY A 57 -17.84 4.93 -11.29
N VAL A 58 -19.04 5.50 -11.07
CA VAL A 58 -20.22 4.78 -10.61
C VAL A 58 -21.38 5.10 -11.53
N ASP A 59 -22.06 4.07 -12.04
CA ASP A 59 -23.19 4.27 -12.95
C ASP A 59 -24.47 4.69 -12.16
N THR A 60 -24.31 5.81 -11.46
CA THR A 60 -25.30 6.44 -10.56
C THR A 60 -25.50 7.89 -10.95
N ARG A 61 -26.77 8.31 -11.03
CA ARG A 61 -27.15 9.69 -11.31
C ARG A 61 -28.16 10.20 -10.29
N PHE A 62 -28.01 11.48 -9.95
CA PHE A 62 -28.88 12.21 -9.03
C PHE A 62 -29.73 13.20 -9.81
N PHE A 63 -31.05 13.20 -9.54
CA PHE A 63 -32.02 14.09 -10.18
C PHE A 63 -32.84 14.83 -9.11
N PRO A 64 -32.98 16.17 -9.19
CA PRO A 64 -33.90 16.87 -8.28
C PRO A 64 -35.35 16.47 -8.58
N ALA A 65 -36.03 15.83 -7.63
CA ALA A 65 -37.35 15.24 -7.87
C ALA A 65 -38.40 16.29 -8.34
N SER A 66 -38.33 17.50 -7.78
CA SER A 66 -39.24 18.62 -8.14
C SER A 66 -39.02 19.17 -9.54
N ARG A 67 -37.86 18.93 -10.15
CA ARG A 67 -37.48 19.46 -11.48
C ARG A 67 -37.68 18.42 -12.59
N VAL A 68 -38.03 17.18 -12.26
CA VAL A 68 -38.25 16.13 -13.25
C VAL A 68 -39.58 16.38 -13.94
N ARG A 69 -39.55 16.63 -15.25
CA ARG A 69 -40.73 16.62 -16.08
C ARG A 69 -40.89 15.24 -16.69
N TRP A 70 -41.80 14.47 -16.12
CA TRP A 70 -42.09 13.11 -16.55
C TRP A 70 -42.76 13.07 -17.92
N PRO A 71 -42.47 12.08 -18.77
CA PRO A 71 -43.18 11.83 -19.98
C PRO A 71 -44.66 11.48 -19.69
N GLN A 72 -45.52 11.68 -20.69
CA GLN A 72 -46.89 11.25 -20.61
C GLN A 72 -46.96 9.74 -20.35
N HIS A 73 -47.96 9.30 -19.60
CA HIS A 73 -48.18 7.90 -19.24
C HIS A 73 -47.08 7.24 -18.37
N ILE A 74 -46.23 8.01 -17.71
CA ILE A 74 -45.14 7.43 -16.88
C ILE A 74 -45.71 6.50 -15.77
N ASN A 75 -46.80 6.86 -15.12
CA ASN A 75 -47.42 6.06 -14.07
C ASN A 75 -48.01 4.76 -14.66
N ALA A 76 -48.65 4.83 -15.84
CA ALA A 76 -49.12 3.67 -16.57
C ALA A 76 -47.95 2.74 -16.94
N HIS A 77 -46.85 3.31 -17.42
CA HIS A 77 -45.64 2.51 -17.74
C HIS A 77 -45.01 1.87 -16.49
N ALA A 78 -45.02 2.55 -15.39
CA ALA A 78 -44.54 2.00 -14.10
C ALA A 78 -45.37 0.78 -13.70
N GLU A 79 -46.70 0.93 -13.70
CA GLU A 79 -47.61 -0.12 -13.33
C GLU A 79 -47.55 -1.32 -14.30
N LEU A 80 -47.59 -1.08 -15.61
CA LEU A 80 -47.53 -2.15 -16.62
C LEU A 80 -46.20 -2.89 -16.65
N SER A 81 -45.08 -2.24 -16.30
CA SER A 81 -43.76 -2.88 -16.25
C SER A 81 -43.66 -3.96 -15.16
N SER A 82 -44.48 -3.88 -14.15
CA SER A 82 -44.57 -4.90 -13.09
C SER A 82 -45.29 -6.20 -13.53
N ARG A 83 -45.97 -6.19 -14.69
CA ARG A 83 -46.82 -7.28 -15.17
C ARG A 83 -46.14 -8.01 -16.33
N PRO A 84 -45.70 -9.29 -16.15
CA PRO A 84 -45.07 -10.04 -17.21
C PRO A 84 -45.95 -10.14 -18.45
N GLY A 85 -45.41 -9.88 -19.64
CA GLY A 85 -46.11 -10.00 -20.90
C GLY A 85 -47.09 -8.88 -21.25
N ALA A 86 -47.30 -7.88 -20.38
CA ALA A 86 -48.24 -6.77 -20.64
C ALA A 86 -47.97 -6.07 -21.98
N TYR A 87 -46.71 -5.66 -22.21
CA TYR A 87 -46.36 -5.01 -23.48
C TYR A 87 -46.42 -5.94 -24.70
N ASP A 88 -46.15 -7.21 -24.52
CA ASP A 88 -46.27 -8.18 -25.62
C ASP A 88 -47.76 -8.34 -26.01
N THR A 89 -48.67 -8.35 -25.05
CA THR A 89 -50.12 -8.34 -25.27
C THR A 89 -50.58 -7.06 -26.00
N LEU A 90 -50.09 -5.89 -25.60
CA LEU A 90 -50.41 -4.62 -26.27
C LEU A 90 -49.82 -4.56 -27.69
N ARG A 91 -48.61 -5.02 -27.93
CA ARG A 91 -48.03 -5.11 -29.25
C ARG A 91 -48.76 -6.09 -30.15
N TRP A 92 -49.04 -7.30 -29.65
CA TRP A 92 -49.85 -8.26 -30.35
C TRP A 92 -51.23 -7.66 -30.78
N PHE A 93 -51.89 -6.90 -29.90
CA PHE A 93 -53.13 -6.22 -30.24
C PHE A 93 -52.97 -5.21 -31.36
N MET A 94 -51.92 -4.45 -31.37
CA MET A 94 -51.60 -3.51 -32.46
C MET A 94 -51.40 -4.21 -33.80
N ASP A 95 -50.74 -5.37 -33.79
CA ASP A 95 -50.53 -6.17 -35.00
C ASP A 95 -51.83 -6.83 -35.46
N ASP A 96 -52.55 -7.49 -34.56
CA ASP A 96 -53.83 -8.19 -34.84
C ASP A 96 -54.90 -7.22 -35.38
N THR A 97 -54.94 -6.00 -34.88
CA THR A 97 -55.92 -4.99 -35.30
C THR A 97 -55.43 -4.06 -36.41
N ALA A 98 -54.26 -4.30 -37.00
CA ALA A 98 -53.62 -3.39 -37.96
C ALA A 98 -54.51 -3.06 -39.19
N ALA A 99 -55.31 -4.01 -39.64
CA ALA A 99 -56.17 -3.86 -40.80
C ALA A 99 -57.57 -3.22 -40.46
N VAL A 100 -57.95 -3.13 -39.16
CA VAL A 100 -59.29 -2.68 -38.75
C VAL A 100 -59.64 -1.30 -39.26
N PRO A 101 -58.79 -0.26 -39.22
CA PRO A 101 -59.12 1.07 -39.72
C PRO A 101 -59.48 1.07 -41.23
N GLN A 102 -58.69 0.32 -42.04
CA GLN A 102 -58.92 0.22 -43.48
C GLN A 102 -60.17 -0.58 -43.78
N LEU A 103 -60.37 -1.72 -43.13
CA LEU A 103 -61.60 -2.55 -43.28
C LEU A 103 -62.83 -1.76 -42.84
N ARG A 104 -62.76 -0.98 -41.79
CA ARG A 104 -63.81 -0.12 -41.32
C ARG A 104 -64.20 0.97 -42.32
N ALA A 105 -63.18 1.64 -42.89
CA ALA A 105 -63.41 2.66 -43.91
C ALA A 105 -64.05 2.10 -45.18
N SER A 106 -63.57 0.96 -45.65
CA SER A 106 -64.13 0.29 -46.80
C SER A 106 -65.52 -0.29 -46.55
N ALA A 107 -65.72 -0.96 -45.39
CA ALA A 107 -67.07 -1.54 -44.98
C ALA A 107 -68.15 -0.45 -44.83
N ALA A 108 -67.82 0.74 -44.41
CA ALA A 108 -68.76 1.88 -44.35
C ALA A 108 -69.36 2.21 -45.72
N ASP A 109 -68.62 2.00 -46.80
CA ASP A 109 -69.10 2.21 -48.15
C ASP A 109 -70.23 1.22 -48.56
N ALA A 110 -70.28 0.04 -47.91
CA ALA A 110 -71.33 -0.91 -48.08
C ALA A 110 -72.68 -0.36 -47.62
N THR A 111 -72.79 0.60 -46.70
CA THR A 111 -73.99 1.30 -46.22
C THR A 111 -74.24 2.60 -46.94
N ALA A 112 -73.34 3.07 -47.87
CA ALA A 112 -73.45 4.32 -48.55
C ALA A 112 -74.79 4.39 -49.40
N SER A 113 -75.33 5.64 -49.56
CA SER A 113 -76.52 5.87 -50.35
C SER A 113 -76.31 5.47 -51.83
N PHE A 114 -77.40 5.10 -52.50
CA PHE A 114 -77.36 4.76 -53.91
C PHE A 114 -76.64 5.72 -54.79
N LEU A 115 -76.85 7.00 -54.60
CA LEU A 115 -76.18 8.03 -55.40
C LEU A 115 -74.68 8.05 -55.19
N ARG A 116 -74.18 7.86 -53.96
CA ARG A 116 -72.75 7.82 -53.65
C ARG A 116 -72.07 6.56 -54.23
N ARG A 117 -72.81 5.42 -54.28
CA ARG A 117 -72.26 4.17 -54.91
C ARG A 117 -72.16 4.33 -56.41
N LEU A 118 -73.16 5.06 -57.10
CA LEU A 118 -73.15 5.22 -58.52
C LEU A 118 -72.18 6.21 -59.08
N PHE A 119 -71.89 7.28 -58.28
CA PHE A 119 -71.05 8.40 -58.73
C PHE A 119 -69.76 8.55 -57.99
N GLY A 120 -69.57 7.76 -56.88
CA GLY A 120 -68.44 7.90 -55.98
C GLY A 120 -67.26 6.90 -56.18
N GLY A 121 -67.36 6.00 -57.19
CA GLY A 121 -66.25 5.09 -57.46
C GLY A 121 -66.12 3.95 -56.42
N VAL A 122 -67.16 3.63 -55.70
CA VAL A 122 -67.14 2.62 -54.66
C VAL A 122 -67.08 1.23 -55.29
N ASP A 123 -66.13 0.40 -54.93
CA ASP A 123 -66.05 -1.02 -55.22
C ASP A 123 -66.92 -1.78 -54.19
N VAL A 124 -68.14 -2.11 -54.57
CA VAL A 124 -69.11 -2.73 -53.69
C VAL A 124 -68.69 -4.15 -53.30
N ASN A 125 -68.13 -4.93 -54.18
CA ASN A 125 -67.65 -6.29 -53.87
C ASN A 125 -66.51 -6.24 -52.82
N ARG A 126 -65.60 -5.32 -52.95
CA ARG A 126 -64.58 -5.11 -51.96
C ARG A 126 -65.14 -4.63 -50.63
N ALA A 127 -66.07 -3.69 -50.61
CA ALA A 127 -66.73 -3.22 -49.40
C ALA A 127 -67.49 -4.36 -48.66
N ILE A 128 -68.11 -5.28 -49.35
CA ILE A 128 -68.74 -6.46 -48.81
C ILE A 128 -67.71 -7.46 -48.21
N ALA A 129 -66.66 -7.75 -48.94
CA ALA A 129 -65.58 -8.62 -48.50
C ALA A 129 -64.93 -8.08 -47.24
N ASP A 130 -64.64 -6.77 -47.20
CA ASP A 130 -64.03 -6.04 -46.10
C ASP A 130 -65.02 -5.99 -44.87
N ALA A 131 -66.36 -5.85 -45.10
CA ALA A 131 -67.35 -5.90 -44.04
C ALA A 131 -67.40 -7.29 -43.37
N ASN A 132 -67.36 -8.35 -44.16
CA ASN A 132 -67.38 -9.74 -43.65
C ASN A 132 -66.09 -10.04 -42.87
N ALA A 133 -64.92 -9.59 -43.42
CA ALA A 133 -63.61 -9.68 -42.74
C ALA A 133 -63.60 -8.89 -41.43
N LEU A 134 -64.21 -7.73 -41.40
CA LEU A 134 -64.37 -6.91 -40.19
C LEU A 134 -65.28 -7.60 -39.16
N ALA A 135 -66.43 -8.11 -39.59
CA ALA A 135 -67.36 -8.81 -38.72
C ALA A 135 -66.69 -10.00 -38.01
N GLN A 136 -65.93 -10.80 -38.75
CA GLN A 136 -65.13 -11.90 -38.13
C GLN A 136 -64.22 -11.45 -37.05
N ARG A 137 -63.58 -10.27 -37.22
CA ARG A 137 -62.61 -9.75 -36.23
C ARG A 137 -63.26 -9.13 -35.00
N VAL A 138 -64.43 -8.53 -35.13
CA VAL A 138 -65.15 -7.85 -34.03
C VAL A 138 -66.13 -8.68 -33.35
N SER A 139 -66.43 -9.91 -33.83
CA SER A 139 -67.49 -10.79 -33.34
C SER A 139 -67.21 -11.39 -31.95
N ASP A 140 -65.94 -11.43 -31.50
CA ASP A 140 -65.58 -11.98 -30.22
C ASP A 140 -65.29 -10.86 -29.19
N PRO A 141 -66.25 -10.52 -28.31
CA PRO A 141 -66.07 -9.45 -27.32
C PRO A 141 -65.01 -9.79 -26.25
N VAL A 142 -64.66 -11.08 -26.09
CA VAL A 142 -63.63 -11.52 -25.09
C VAL A 142 -62.20 -11.47 -25.63
N ARG A 143 -62.06 -11.53 -26.96
CA ARG A 143 -60.72 -11.56 -27.63
C ARG A 143 -59.76 -10.51 -27.15
N TYR A 144 -60.16 -9.32 -26.78
CA TYR A 144 -59.36 -8.23 -26.31
C TYR A 144 -59.66 -7.84 -24.87
N ALA A 145 -60.21 -8.73 -24.08
CA ALA A 145 -60.51 -8.47 -22.66
C ALA A 145 -59.24 -8.09 -21.87
N ASP A 146 -58.15 -8.80 -22.09
CA ASP A 146 -56.85 -8.51 -21.43
C ASP A 146 -56.33 -7.13 -21.80
N VAL A 147 -56.47 -6.70 -23.07
CA VAL A 147 -56.05 -5.36 -23.49
C VAL A 147 -56.89 -4.27 -22.80
N ARG A 148 -58.21 -4.45 -22.72
CA ARG A 148 -59.11 -3.53 -21.99
C ARG A 148 -58.76 -3.48 -20.51
N MET A 149 -58.45 -4.62 -19.90
CA MET A 149 -57.99 -4.68 -18.51
C MET A 149 -56.68 -3.93 -18.31
N LEU A 150 -55.70 -4.14 -19.19
CA LEU A 150 -54.41 -3.45 -19.10
C LEU A 150 -54.53 -1.92 -19.29
N LEU A 151 -55.39 -1.46 -20.23
CA LEU A 151 -55.67 -0.04 -20.40
C LEU A 151 -56.47 0.54 -19.24
N GLY A 152 -57.37 -0.20 -18.63
CA GLY A 152 -58.07 0.22 -17.41
C GLY A 152 -57.09 0.45 -16.26
N ILE A 153 -56.14 -0.46 -16.10
CA ILE A 153 -55.03 -0.33 -15.13
C ILE A 153 -54.18 0.91 -15.45
N ALA A 154 -53.76 1.07 -16.72
CA ALA A 154 -52.96 2.22 -17.17
C ALA A 154 -53.68 3.56 -16.91
N SER A 155 -54.95 3.66 -17.29
CA SER A 155 -55.75 4.89 -17.09
C SER A 155 -55.96 5.21 -15.61
N THR A 156 -56.12 4.19 -14.76
CA THR A 156 -56.25 4.38 -13.32
C THR A 156 -54.92 4.87 -12.71
N ALA A 157 -53.78 4.34 -13.16
CA ALA A 157 -52.47 4.76 -12.72
C ALA A 157 -52.18 6.22 -13.12
N ASP A 158 -52.53 6.61 -14.34
CA ASP A 158 -52.31 7.98 -14.82
C ASP A 158 -53.25 9.02 -14.20
N ALA A 159 -54.40 8.59 -13.73
CA ALA A 159 -55.37 9.47 -13.06
C ALA A 159 -54.99 9.84 -11.62
N GLN A 160 -54.05 9.13 -11.03
CA GLN A 160 -53.57 9.42 -9.68
C GLN A 160 -52.44 10.48 -9.72
N PRO A 161 -52.57 11.59 -8.98
CA PRO A 161 -51.49 12.55 -8.83
C PRO A 161 -50.43 12.00 -7.89
N THR A 162 -49.66 10.98 -8.30
CA THR A 162 -48.76 10.24 -7.45
C THR A 162 -47.34 10.41 -7.85
N ASP A 163 -46.49 10.50 -6.84
CA ASP A 163 -45.07 10.25 -6.94
C ASP A 163 -44.87 8.91 -7.71
N PRO A 164 -44.21 8.93 -8.89
CA PRO A 164 -43.98 7.72 -9.69
C PRO A 164 -43.21 6.64 -8.94
N LEU A 165 -42.61 6.97 -7.81
CA LEU A 165 -41.84 6.04 -6.95
C LEU A 165 -42.73 5.26 -5.96
N SER A 166 -43.97 5.70 -5.70
CA SER A 166 -44.88 5.01 -4.81
C SER A 166 -45.58 3.78 -5.42
N GLY A 167 -45.26 3.45 -6.69
CA GLY A 167 -45.80 2.32 -7.44
C GLY A 167 -44.76 1.26 -7.85
N PRO A 168 -45.17 0.13 -8.45
CA PRO A 168 -44.31 -1.04 -8.68
C PRO A 168 -43.41 -0.96 -9.92
N GLY A 169 -42.94 0.17 -10.35
CA GLY A 169 -42.29 0.29 -11.67
C GLY A 169 -40.90 0.89 -11.80
N PRO A 170 -39.87 0.50 -10.99
CA PRO A 170 -38.54 1.07 -11.10
C PRO A 170 -37.89 1.04 -12.51
N ARG A 171 -38.26 0.00 -13.32
CA ARG A 171 -37.67 -0.15 -14.68
C ARG A 171 -38.21 0.88 -15.69
N ALA A 172 -39.46 1.30 -15.57
CA ALA A 172 -40.04 2.32 -16.45
C ALA A 172 -39.44 3.71 -16.10
N ILE A 173 -39.31 4.00 -14.82
CA ILE A 173 -38.69 5.23 -14.32
C ILE A 173 -37.23 5.31 -14.75
N GLY A 174 -36.44 4.23 -14.62
CA GLY A 174 -35.08 4.19 -15.07
C GLY A 174 -34.91 4.45 -16.58
N ARG A 175 -35.80 3.90 -17.41
CA ARG A 175 -35.84 4.20 -18.85
C ARG A 175 -36.16 5.69 -19.11
N ALA A 176 -37.21 6.21 -18.43
CA ALA A 176 -37.57 7.61 -18.57
C ALA A 176 -36.43 8.57 -18.18
N LEU A 177 -35.61 8.19 -17.19
CA LEU A 177 -34.43 8.92 -16.79
C LEU A 177 -33.20 8.67 -17.70
N ASN A 178 -33.35 7.98 -18.82
CA ASN A 178 -32.29 7.56 -19.73
C ASN A 178 -31.22 6.68 -19.06
N MET A 179 -31.64 5.84 -18.11
CA MET A 179 -30.81 4.84 -17.43
C MET A 179 -31.53 3.47 -17.45
N PRO A 180 -31.61 2.80 -18.60
CA PRO A 180 -32.32 1.52 -18.71
C PRO A 180 -31.62 0.47 -17.85
N GLY A 181 -32.42 -0.28 -17.06
CA GLY A 181 -31.94 -1.31 -16.15
C GLY A 181 -31.52 -0.80 -14.77
N SER A 182 -31.53 0.51 -14.52
CA SER A 182 -31.28 1.06 -13.20
C SER A 182 -32.43 0.80 -12.22
N GLN A 183 -32.08 0.72 -10.94
CA GLN A 183 -33.01 0.91 -9.84
C GLN A 183 -33.12 2.40 -9.55
N VAL A 184 -34.27 2.84 -9.04
CA VAL A 184 -34.49 4.27 -8.72
C VAL A 184 -35.11 4.35 -7.34
N GLU A 185 -34.51 5.17 -6.49
CA GLU A 185 -34.99 5.42 -5.13
C GLU A 185 -35.14 6.91 -4.86
N SER A 186 -35.99 7.27 -3.91
CA SER A 186 -36.07 8.62 -3.37
C SER A 186 -35.08 8.78 -2.24
N TYR A 187 -34.30 9.87 -2.27
CA TYR A 187 -33.31 10.17 -1.26
C TYR A 187 -33.58 11.54 -0.60
N ASP A 188 -33.34 11.61 0.71
CA ASP A 188 -33.55 12.83 1.47
C ASP A 188 -32.47 13.88 1.13
N GLY A 189 -32.86 14.98 0.51
CA GLY A 189 -31.98 16.09 0.19
C GLY A 189 -31.31 16.71 1.41
N TYR A 190 -31.95 16.65 2.57
CA TYR A 190 -31.37 17.16 3.81
C TYR A 190 -30.17 16.34 4.27
N ALA A 191 -30.20 15.01 4.13
CA ALA A 191 -29.06 14.15 4.41
C ALA A 191 -27.85 14.48 3.50
N ILE A 192 -28.10 14.64 2.19
CA ILE A 192 -27.05 15.06 1.23
C ILE A 192 -26.49 16.44 1.63
N PHE A 193 -27.34 17.39 2.00
CA PHE A 193 -26.91 18.71 2.45
C PHE A 193 -26.04 18.66 3.72
N GLN A 194 -26.41 17.83 4.69
CA GLN A 194 -25.59 17.66 5.89
C GLN A 194 -24.18 17.12 5.53
N VAL A 195 -24.10 16.07 4.69
CA VAL A 195 -22.82 15.53 4.22
C VAL A 195 -22.02 16.57 3.45
N GLN A 196 -22.65 17.30 2.50
CA GLN A 196 -21.98 18.38 1.78
C GLN A 196 -21.47 19.48 2.69
N SER A 197 -22.22 19.84 3.74
CA SER A 197 -21.81 20.86 4.69
C SER A 197 -20.59 20.43 5.49
N GLN A 198 -20.54 19.17 5.92
CA GLN A 198 -19.38 18.60 6.63
C GLN A 198 -18.17 18.49 5.70
N VAL A 199 -18.36 18.00 4.46
CA VAL A 199 -17.29 17.93 3.47
C VAL A 199 -16.76 19.34 3.14
N ARG A 200 -17.62 20.34 3.01
CA ARG A 200 -17.20 21.73 2.80
C ARG A 200 -16.39 22.25 3.97
N ALA A 201 -16.84 22.04 5.21
CA ALA A 201 -16.08 22.42 6.38
C ALA A 201 -14.69 21.75 6.42
N LEU A 202 -14.61 20.48 6.02
CA LEU A 202 -13.34 19.75 5.89
C LEU A 202 -12.45 20.35 4.79
N LEU A 203 -13.00 20.69 3.63
CA LEU A 203 -12.24 21.25 2.52
C LEU A 203 -11.83 22.73 2.75
N ASP A 204 -12.58 23.46 3.57
CA ASP A 204 -12.27 24.85 3.96
C ASP A 204 -11.22 24.89 5.10
N ASP A 205 -11.06 23.80 5.87
CA ASP A 205 -10.03 23.73 6.92
C ASP A 205 -8.63 23.50 6.31
N PRO A 206 -7.70 24.46 6.43
CA PRO A 206 -6.33 24.31 5.91
C PRO A 206 -5.53 23.18 6.58
N ASN A 207 -5.96 22.74 7.76
CA ASN A 207 -5.31 21.68 8.53
C ASN A 207 -5.99 20.32 8.35
N SER A 208 -7.01 20.23 7.51
CA SER A 208 -7.61 18.94 7.17
C SER A 208 -6.62 18.06 6.37
N GLU A 209 -6.70 16.74 6.57
CA GLU A 209 -5.82 15.81 5.85
C GLU A 209 -5.85 15.99 4.32
N PRO A 210 -7.02 16.17 3.64
CA PRO A 210 -7.05 16.41 2.20
C PRO A 210 -6.29 17.69 1.78
N ASN A 211 -6.36 18.75 2.55
CA ASN A 211 -5.67 20.00 2.26
C ASN A 211 -4.17 19.92 2.58
N LEU A 212 -3.81 19.29 3.72
CA LEU A 212 -2.41 19.02 4.05
C LEU A 212 -1.76 18.12 3.00
N ARG A 213 -2.48 17.09 2.51
CA ARG A 213 -2.00 16.22 1.41
C ARG A 213 -1.74 17.00 0.14
N ARG A 214 -2.68 17.80 -0.31
CA ARG A 214 -2.55 18.64 -1.52
C ARG A 214 -1.36 19.59 -1.43
N THR A 215 -1.16 20.20 -0.25
CA THR A 215 -0.05 21.11 -0.01
C THR A 215 1.27 20.34 0.05
N ALA A 216 1.30 19.18 0.71
CA ALA A 216 2.47 18.30 0.75
C ALA A 216 2.89 17.84 -0.64
N ASP A 217 1.95 17.40 -1.49
CA ASP A 217 2.21 17.01 -2.88
C ASP A 217 2.95 18.11 -3.67
N THR A 218 2.56 19.37 -3.45
CA THR A 218 3.22 20.50 -4.13
C THR A 218 4.69 20.60 -3.73
N HIS A 219 5.01 20.47 -2.43
CA HIS A 219 6.38 20.55 -1.96
C HIS A 219 7.20 19.31 -2.31
N VAL A 220 6.57 18.13 -2.31
CA VAL A 220 7.21 16.88 -2.75
C VAL A 220 7.60 16.97 -4.23
N ARG A 221 6.73 17.48 -5.10
CA ARG A 221 7.07 17.68 -6.50
C ARG A 221 8.27 18.61 -6.65
N ALA A 222 8.30 19.71 -5.91
CA ALA A 222 9.43 20.65 -5.94
C ALA A 222 10.74 19.98 -5.45
N LEU A 223 10.69 19.09 -4.45
CA LEU A 223 11.84 18.32 -3.99
C LEU A 223 12.31 17.30 -5.04
N ASN A 224 11.37 16.58 -5.65
CA ASN A 224 11.68 15.60 -6.68
C ASN A 224 12.24 16.26 -7.95
N GLU A 225 11.70 17.42 -8.35
CA GLU A 225 12.25 18.24 -9.44
C GLU A 225 13.69 18.69 -9.14
N GLY A 226 13.95 19.13 -7.91
CA GLY A 226 15.29 19.52 -7.48
C GLY A 226 16.29 18.37 -7.63
N ARG A 227 15.96 17.19 -7.11
CA ARG A 227 16.77 15.97 -7.23
C ARG A 227 16.95 15.50 -8.66
N ALA A 228 15.88 15.50 -9.44
CA ALA A 228 15.94 15.14 -10.85
C ALA A 228 16.93 16.05 -11.59
N HIS A 229 16.94 17.34 -11.29
CA HIS A 229 17.94 18.28 -11.84
C HIS A 229 19.38 17.99 -11.36
N GLU A 230 19.56 17.63 -10.10
CA GLU A 230 20.87 17.20 -9.57
C GLU A 230 21.35 15.92 -10.26
N LEU A 231 20.48 14.94 -10.43
CA LEU A 231 20.77 13.71 -11.16
C LEU A 231 21.18 14.01 -12.61
N MET A 232 20.43 14.88 -13.31
CA MET A 232 20.75 15.30 -14.67
C MET A 232 22.11 16.02 -14.74
N ALA A 233 22.53 16.72 -13.68
CA ALA A 233 23.84 17.37 -13.60
C ALA A 233 25.00 16.39 -13.45
N GLN A 234 24.75 15.22 -12.88
CA GLN A 234 25.74 14.15 -12.75
C GLN A 234 25.73 13.19 -13.95
N MET A 235 24.63 13.11 -14.69
CA MET A 235 24.41 12.17 -15.78
C MET A 235 25.14 12.61 -17.05
N PRO A 236 26.07 11.81 -17.61
CA PRO A 236 26.76 12.14 -18.85
C PRO A 236 25.78 12.30 -20.02
N VAL A 237 26.12 13.20 -20.95
CA VAL A 237 25.28 13.46 -22.15
C VAL A 237 25.03 12.21 -22.99
N ASP A 238 25.93 11.23 -22.96
CA ASP A 238 25.80 9.94 -23.64
C ASP A 238 24.60 9.12 -23.15
N SER A 239 24.11 9.36 -21.94
CA SER A 239 22.90 8.71 -21.39
C SER A 239 21.63 9.02 -22.20
N LEU A 240 21.62 10.09 -22.99
CA LEU A 240 20.53 10.37 -23.92
C LEU A 240 20.32 9.30 -25.00
N LYS A 241 21.36 8.47 -25.27
CA LYS A 241 21.27 7.34 -26.21
C LYS A 241 20.29 6.27 -25.74
N THR A 242 20.17 6.06 -24.44
CA THR A 242 19.27 5.05 -23.86
C THR A 242 17.82 5.34 -24.22
N VAL A 243 17.37 6.58 -24.11
CA VAL A 243 16.00 7.01 -24.45
C VAL A 243 15.75 7.00 -25.95
N THR A 244 16.78 7.30 -26.75
CA THR A 244 16.66 7.43 -28.21
C THR A 244 16.99 6.15 -28.97
N LYS A 245 17.24 5.02 -28.28
CA LYS A 245 17.61 3.73 -28.86
C LYS A 245 18.76 3.84 -29.87
N ASP A 246 19.86 4.49 -29.46
CA ASP A 246 21.08 4.74 -30.21
C ASP A 246 20.92 5.49 -31.57
N ARG A 247 19.82 6.18 -31.77
CA ARG A 247 19.54 6.93 -33.01
C ARG A 247 20.07 8.35 -33.01
N LEU A 248 20.61 8.85 -31.88
CA LEU A 248 21.24 10.18 -31.78
C LEU A 248 22.73 10.07 -32.04
N ARG A 249 23.21 10.79 -33.05
CA ARG A 249 24.64 11.03 -33.25
C ARG A 249 24.99 12.32 -32.55
N PHE A 250 25.75 12.20 -31.49
CA PHE A 250 26.33 13.37 -30.81
C PHE A 250 27.53 13.85 -31.62
N GLY A 251 27.51 15.10 -32.04
CA GLY A 251 28.74 15.76 -32.51
C GLY A 251 29.69 15.99 -31.34
N ASN A 252 30.73 16.81 -31.54
CA ASN A 252 31.64 17.14 -30.46
C ASN A 252 31.01 18.16 -29.47
N LEU A 253 30.09 17.69 -28.63
CA LEU A 253 29.42 18.54 -27.62
C LEU A 253 30.40 19.07 -26.57
N HIS A 254 31.46 18.33 -26.25
CA HIS A 254 32.51 18.79 -25.33
C HIS A 254 33.19 20.10 -25.80
N SER A 255 33.25 20.34 -27.13
CA SER A 255 33.87 21.58 -27.65
C SER A 255 33.08 22.84 -27.33
N ILE A 256 31.79 22.70 -26.97
CA ILE A 256 30.91 23.80 -26.55
C ILE A 256 30.58 23.75 -25.07
N GLY A 257 31.31 22.95 -24.27
CA GLY A 257 31.15 22.84 -22.81
C GLY A 257 29.91 22.06 -22.36
N VAL A 258 29.28 21.26 -23.24
CA VAL A 258 28.12 20.43 -22.91
C VAL A 258 28.62 19.01 -22.59
N THR A 259 28.60 18.63 -21.33
CA THR A 259 29.10 17.35 -20.82
C THR A 259 28.03 16.50 -20.17
N THR A 260 26.98 17.12 -19.61
CA THR A 260 25.93 16.47 -18.87
C THR A 260 24.55 16.66 -19.52
N VAL A 261 23.59 15.85 -19.11
CA VAL A 261 22.18 16.01 -19.52
C VAL A 261 21.63 17.36 -19.06
N ALA A 262 22.03 17.86 -17.88
CA ALA A 262 21.64 19.19 -17.40
C ALA A 262 22.19 20.31 -18.30
N ASP A 263 23.35 20.16 -18.89
CA ASP A 263 23.88 21.13 -19.84
C ASP A 263 23.03 21.19 -21.11
N VAL A 264 22.55 20.02 -21.59
CA VAL A 264 21.61 19.96 -22.72
C VAL A 264 20.27 20.63 -22.38
N LEU A 265 19.76 20.43 -21.16
CA LEU A 265 18.51 21.08 -20.72
C LEU A 265 18.66 22.61 -20.66
N ARG A 266 19.81 23.13 -20.18
CA ARG A 266 20.08 24.56 -20.09
C ARG A 266 20.37 25.23 -21.42
N ALA A 267 21.06 24.51 -22.32
CA ALA A 267 21.44 25.05 -23.63
C ALA A 267 20.22 25.32 -24.52
N SER A 268 20.22 26.41 -25.27
CA SER A 268 19.26 26.64 -26.35
C SER A 268 19.53 25.67 -27.53
N ALA A 269 18.49 25.36 -28.32
CA ALA A 269 18.68 24.54 -29.51
C ALA A 269 19.75 25.14 -30.45
N ALA A 270 19.77 26.47 -30.61
CA ALA A 270 20.78 27.18 -31.38
C ALA A 270 22.19 27.03 -30.80
N ALA A 271 22.35 27.03 -29.47
CA ALA A 271 23.66 26.78 -28.86
C ALA A 271 24.18 25.35 -29.10
N LEU A 272 23.29 24.36 -29.09
CA LEU A 272 23.65 22.95 -29.37
C LEU A 272 24.10 22.76 -30.83
N THR A 273 23.53 23.51 -31.79
CA THR A 273 23.92 23.45 -33.21
C THR A 273 25.30 24.04 -33.49
N ALA A 274 25.91 24.77 -32.53
CA ALA A 274 27.30 25.23 -32.64
C ALA A 274 28.33 24.08 -32.55
N ALA A 275 27.94 22.94 -32.04
CA ALA A 275 28.80 21.73 -32.01
C ALA A 275 28.87 21.10 -33.41
N ASN A 276 30.11 20.79 -33.87
CA ASN A 276 30.30 20.12 -35.13
C ASN A 276 29.56 18.78 -35.20
N GLY A 277 28.70 18.60 -36.21
CA GLY A 277 27.91 17.39 -36.45
C GLY A 277 26.53 17.37 -35.79
N VAL A 278 26.11 18.46 -35.11
CA VAL A 278 24.76 18.62 -34.54
C VAL A 278 23.96 19.56 -35.46
N GLY A 279 22.97 19.02 -36.16
CA GLY A 279 21.98 19.81 -36.93
C GLY A 279 20.81 20.22 -36.04
N GLU A 280 19.99 21.17 -36.50
CA GLU A 280 18.82 21.71 -35.76
C GLU A 280 17.85 20.60 -35.29
N GLN A 281 17.52 19.68 -36.16
CA GLN A 281 16.66 18.51 -35.83
C GLN A 281 17.28 17.63 -34.74
N THR A 282 18.61 17.47 -34.74
CA THR A 282 19.32 16.70 -33.73
C THR A 282 19.31 17.41 -32.39
N ALA A 283 19.51 18.75 -32.39
CA ALA A 283 19.43 19.55 -31.17
C ALA A 283 18.04 19.50 -30.54
N ILE A 284 16.99 19.59 -31.33
CA ILE A 284 15.58 19.46 -30.86
C ILE A 284 15.35 18.07 -30.24
N ARG A 285 15.81 17.00 -30.88
CA ARG A 285 15.68 15.63 -30.38
C ARG A 285 16.49 15.41 -29.08
N MET A 286 17.67 15.98 -28.96
CA MET A 286 18.46 15.95 -27.73
C MET A 286 17.72 16.61 -26.57
N LYS A 287 17.15 17.80 -26.80
CA LYS A 287 16.35 18.48 -25.77
C LYS A 287 15.11 17.69 -25.38
N ALA A 288 14.40 17.13 -26.35
CA ALA A 288 13.25 16.27 -26.09
C ALA A 288 13.64 15.02 -25.27
N ALA A 289 14.75 14.36 -25.62
CA ALA A 289 15.26 13.22 -24.88
C ALA A 289 15.68 13.59 -23.44
N ALA A 290 16.37 14.73 -23.28
CA ALA A 290 16.76 15.24 -21.96
C ALA A 290 15.53 15.58 -21.09
N GLN A 291 14.51 16.18 -21.71
CA GLN A 291 13.25 16.46 -21.01
C GLN A 291 12.50 15.17 -20.64
N THR A 292 12.54 14.15 -21.48
CA THR A 292 11.95 12.83 -21.18
C THR A 292 12.64 12.20 -19.96
N LEU A 293 13.98 12.21 -19.92
CA LEU A 293 14.74 11.71 -18.76
C LEU A 293 14.43 12.50 -17.48
N LEU A 294 14.33 13.83 -17.57
CA LEU A 294 13.96 14.66 -16.43
C LEU A 294 12.56 14.33 -15.92
N ASN A 295 11.60 14.21 -16.82
CA ASN A 295 10.22 13.89 -16.46
C ASN A 295 10.13 12.48 -15.85
N GLU A 296 10.83 11.51 -16.43
CA GLU A 296 10.92 10.14 -15.91
C GLU A 296 11.56 10.12 -14.52
N ALA A 297 12.71 10.78 -14.34
CA ALA A 297 13.37 10.90 -13.05
C ALA A 297 12.48 11.59 -12.00
N THR A 298 11.71 12.60 -12.39
CA THR A 298 10.80 13.31 -11.48
C THR A 298 9.62 12.42 -11.08
N SER A 299 9.06 11.65 -12.02
CA SER A 299 7.88 10.81 -11.79
C SER A 299 8.18 9.51 -11.03
N THR A 300 9.40 8.96 -11.19
CA THR A 300 9.83 7.70 -10.54
C THR A 300 10.48 7.95 -9.18
N SER A 301 10.82 9.20 -8.83
CA SER A 301 11.46 9.52 -7.56
C SER A 301 10.52 9.33 -6.38
N THR A 302 10.90 8.47 -5.45
CA THR A 302 10.20 8.33 -4.16
C THR A 302 10.34 9.61 -3.34
N PRO A 303 9.26 10.12 -2.72
CA PRO A 303 9.33 11.31 -1.89
C PRO A 303 10.28 11.13 -0.69
N LEU A 304 11.32 11.93 -0.65
CA LEU A 304 12.31 11.92 0.44
C LEU A 304 12.56 13.34 0.94
N ILE A 305 12.58 13.53 2.24
CA ILE A 305 13.07 14.75 2.87
C ILE A 305 14.55 14.57 3.16
N GLY A 306 15.41 15.34 2.49
CA GLY A 306 16.86 15.29 2.70
C GLY A 306 17.28 15.96 4.01
N ASP A 307 18.60 16.07 4.22
CA ASP A 307 19.22 16.73 5.39
C ASP A 307 19.43 18.23 5.22
N ALA A 308 19.32 18.75 3.99
CA ALA A 308 19.46 20.16 3.71
C ALA A 308 18.16 20.94 3.95
N PRO A 309 18.16 22.06 4.72
CA PRO A 309 16.97 22.85 5.01
C PRO A 309 16.55 23.72 3.81
N THR A 310 16.24 23.09 2.68
CA THR A 310 15.70 23.79 1.53
C THR A 310 14.30 24.32 1.83
N PRO A 311 13.85 25.43 1.24
CA PRO A 311 12.53 26.00 1.50
C PRO A 311 11.39 24.98 1.30
N PRO A 312 11.36 24.12 0.25
CA PRO A 312 10.33 23.08 0.11
C PRO A 312 10.43 22.01 1.23
N ALA A 313 11.63 21.63 1.65
CA ALA A 313 11.82 20.64 2.70
C ALA A 313 11.32 21.12 4.06
N VAL A 314 11.69 22.36 4.46
CA VAL A 314 11.22 22.97 5.71
C VAL A 314 9.70 23.15 5.69
N ALA A 315 9.12 23.58 4.57
CA ALA A 315 7.67 23.71 4.42
C ALA A 315 6.96 22.35 4.55
N LEU A 316 7.51 21.30 3.93
CA LEU A 316 6.98 19.95 4.03
C LEU A 316 7.04 19.43 5.48
N VAL A 317 8.16 19.62 6.17
CA VAL A 317 8.30 19.23 7.57
C VAL A 317 7.28 19.94 8.47
N ARG A 318 7.02 21.24 8.26
CA ARG A 318 5.95 21.99 8.96
C ARG A 318 4.56 21.40 8.71
N ILE A 319 4.27 21.01 7.47
CA ILE A 319 3.00 20.35 7.11
C ILE A 319 2.88 19.02 7.86
N LEU A 320 3.93 18.21 7.88
CA LEU A 320 3.93 16.92 8.56
C LEU A 320 3.79 17.06 10.09
N ALA A 321 4.42 18.04 10.70
CA ALA A 321 4.24 18.34 12.12
C ALA A 321 2.80 18.77 12.46
N ARG A 322 2.13 19.51 11.58
CA ARG A 322 0.70 19.82 11.71
C ARG A 322 -0.15 18.57 11.49
N TYR A 323 0.20 17.75 10.53
CA TYR A 323 -0.49 16.49 10.28
C TYR A 323 -0.41 15.56 11.49
N GLU A 324 0.76 15.43 12.14
CA GLU A 324 0.92 14.65 13.38
C GLU A 324 -0.05 15.09 14.50
N GLN A 325 -0.27 16.41 14.64
CA GLN A 325 -1.18 16.96 15.64
C GLN A 325 -2.67 16.83 15.26
N CYS A 326 -2.96 16.82 13.95
CA CYS A 326 -4.31 16.79 13.41
C CYS A 326 -4.70 15.41 12.88
N ALA A 327 -3.76 14.47 12.79
CA ALA A 327 -4.04 13.14 12.32
C ALA A 327 -5.16 12.52 13.14
N ASP A 328 -6.27 12.25 12.46
CA ASP A 328 -7.41 11.62 13.06
C ASP A 328 -7.04 10.21 13.52
N VAL A 329 -7.72 9.76 14.56
CA VAL A 329 -7.72 8.35 14.96
C VAL A 329 -8.51 7.50 13.93
N LEU A 330 -8.73 8.03 12.73
CA LEU A 330 -9.41 7.32 11.64
C LEU A 330 -8.53 6.19 11.15
N GLY A 331 -9.08 5.00 11.14
CA GLY A 331 -8.51 3.84 10.44
C GLY A 331 -8.48 4.05 8.91
N GLU A 332 -7.91 3.10 8.20
CA GLU A 332 -7.84 3.14 6.74
C GLU A 332 -9.24 3.16 6.10
N VAL A 333 -10.17 2.36 6.64
CA VAL A 333 -11.58 2.28 6.21
C VAL A 333 -12.30 3.63 6.30
N GLU A 334 -12.19 4.27 7.46
CA GLU A 334 -12.86 5.55 7.70
C GLU A 334 -12.28 6.66 6.83
N ARG A 335 -10.98 6.62 6.55
CA ARG A 335 -10.33 7.55 5.61
C ARG A 335 -10.84 7.34 4.18
N ASP A 336 -10.98 6.08 3.76
CA ASP A 336 -11.50 5.76 2.43
C ASP A 336 -12.96 6.15 2.29
N ARG A 337 -13.80 5.93 3.33
CA ARG A 337 -15.18 6.45 3.38
C ARG A 337 -15.22 7.96 3.21
N ARG A 338 -14.43 8.68 3.98
CA ARG A 338 -14.32 10.14 3.89
C ARG A 338 -13.92 10.59 2.49
N ASP A 339 -12.93 9.98 1.89
CA ASP A 339 -12.40 10.38 0.58
C ASP A 339 -13.41 10.09 -0.54
N ARG A 340 -14.13 8.97 -0.50
CA ARG A 340 -15.26 8.70 -1.43
C ARG A 340 -16.35 9.77 -1.30
N LEU A 341 -16.68 10.18 -0.07
CA LEU A 341 -17.67 11.24 0.17
C LEU A 341 -17.18 12.62 -0.29
N VAL A 342 -15.90 12.92 -0.11
CA VAL A 342 -15.28 14.15 -0.65
C VAL A 342 -15.39 14.15 -2.17
N GLU A 343 -15.06 13.06 -2.83
CA GLU A 343 -15.18 12.93 -4.28
C GLU A 343 -16.64 13.05 -4.74
N LEU A 344 -17.56 12.34 -4.12
CA LEU A 344 -18.99 12.42 -4.39
C LEU A 344 -19.50 13.87 -4.25
N CYS A 345 -19.21 14.53 -3.14
CA CYS A 345 -19.68 15.89 -2.87
C CYS A 345 -19.08 16.96 -3.77
N THR A 346 -17.86 16.77 -4.28
CA THR A 346 -17.26 17.70 -5.25
C THR A 346 -17.95 17.64 -6.62
N GLN A 347 -18.56 16.52 -6.97
CA GLN A 347 -19.31 16.32 -8.21
C GLN A 347 -20.77 16.78 -8.10
N LEU A 348 -21.31 16.88 -6.89
CA LEU A 348 -22.70 17.27 -6.65
C LEU A 348 -22.81 18.81 -6.54
N PRO A 349 -23.82 19.46 -7.17
CA PRO A 349 -24.02 20.90 -7.07
C PRO A 349 -24.38 21.33 -5.64
N PRO A 350 -24.00 22.56 -5.24
CA PRO A 350 -24.19 23.04 -3.84
C PRO A 350 -25.63 23.32 -3.44
N SER A 351 -26.60 23.17 -4.32
CA SER A 351 -28.00 23.58 -4.15
C SER A 351 -28.97 22.51 -3.72
N PHE A 352 -28.48 21.38 -3.17
CA PHE A 352 -29.32 20.23 -2.84
C PHE A 352 -30.14 20.37 -1.54
N ALA A 353 -30.21 21.52 -0.95
CA ALA A 353 -30.45 21.72 0.47
C ALA A 353 -31.85 21.36 1.01
N THR A 354 -32.88 21.20 0.23
CA THR A 354 -34.26 21.10 0.78
C THR A 354 -35.26 20.26 0.00
N GLU A 355 -34.86 19.68 -1.14
CA GLU A 355 -35.75 18.93 -2.00
C GLU A 355 -35.46 17.44 -1.97
N PRO A 356 -36.46 16.56 -2.08
CA PRO A 356 -36.22 15.13 -2.29
C PRO A 356 -35.53 14.91 -3.64
N TRP A 357 -34.62 13.93 -3.68
CA TRP A 357 -33.86 13.56 -4.86
C TRP A 357 -34.22 12.17 -5.30
N LEU A 358 -34.14 11.96 -6.61
CA LEU A 358 -34.19 10.65 -7.22
C LEU A 358 -32.76 10.20 -7.50
N VAL A 359 -32.41 9.00 -7.05
CA VAL A 359 -31.13 8.38 -7.32
C VAL A 359 -31.38 7.16 -8.18
N ALA A 360 -30.86 7.19 -9.40
CA ALA A 360 -30.89 6.06 -10.33
C ALA A 360 -29.50 5.40 -10.38
N TYR A 361 -29.44 4.09 -10.15
CA TYR A 361 -28.18 3.32 -10.09
C TYR A 361 -28.32 1.94 -10.72
N THR A 362 -27.24 1.43 -11.33
CA THR A 362 -27.19 0.09 -11.91
C THR A 362 -26.43 -0.90 -11.02
N ASP A 363 -25.55 -0.42 -10.14
CA ASP A 363 -24.84 -1.23 -9.15
C ASP A 363 -25.43 -1.03 -7.73
N PRO A 364 -26.21 -1.99 -7.22
CA PRO A 364 -26.78 -1.91 -5.88
C PRO A 364 -25.73 -1.92 -4.76
N THR A 365 -24.58 -2.56 -5.01
CA THR A 365 -23.51 -2.66 -4.01
C THR A 365 -22.84 -1.30 -3.82
N ALA A 366 -22.47 -0.65 -4.92
CA ALA A 366 -21.87 0.69 -4.89
C ALA A 366 -22.84 1.74 -4.29
N TYR A 367 -24.13 1.64 -4.61
CA TYR A 367 -25.14 2.50 -4.02
C TYR A 367 -25.28 2.30 -2.50
N ALA A 368 -25.37 1.04 -2.04
CA ALA A 368 -25.45 0.71 -0.62
C ALA A 368 -24.23 1.22 0.14
N GLN A 369 -23.04 1.07 -0.45
CA GLN A 369 -21.80 1.58 0.14
C GLN A 369 -21.82 3.11 0.28
N ALA A 370 -22.23 3.84 -0.76
CA ALA A 370 -22.33 5.30 -0.71
C ALA A 370 -23.35 5.76 0.34
N HIS A 371 -24.47 5.05 0.44
CA HIS A 371 -25.50 5.32 1.45
C HIS A 371 -24.97 5.09 2.88
N ASP A 372 -24.27 3.99 3.13
CA ASP A 372 -23.67 3.67 4.41
C ASP A 372 -22.55 4.67 4.78
N ASP A 373 -21.74 5.10 3.81
CA ASP A 373 -20.72 6.12 3.99
C ASP A 373 -21.34 7.47 4.41
N MET A 374 -22.44 7.89 3.77
CA MET A 374 -23.19 9.11 4.15
C MET A 374 -23.78 9.01 5.54
N ALA A 375 -24.42 7.89 5.87
CA ALA A 375 -24.99 7.64 7.20
C ALA A 375 -23.90 7.69 8.29
N TRP A 376 -22.75 7.09 8.02
CA TRP A 376 -21.59 7.14 8.91
C TRP A 376 -21.10 8.57 9.14
N MET A 377 -20.95 9.37 8.07
CA MET A 377 -20.51 10.78 8.22
C MET A 377 -21.49 11.61 9.05
N ILE A 378 -22.79 11.44 8.83
CA ILE A 378 -23.85 12.13 9.60
C ILE A 378 -23.81 11.73 11.08
N ALA A 379 -23.53 10.47 11.38
CA ALA A 379 -23.41 9.95 12.75
C ALA A 379 -22.15 10.43 13.50
N ASN A 380 -21.10 10.85 12.77
CA ASN A 380 -19.80 11.20 13.34
C ASN A 380 -19.35 12.64 13.04
N PRO A 381 -20.16 13.67 13.32
CA PRO A 381 -19.87 15.05 12.92
C PRO A 381 -18.61 15.63 13.59
N SER A 382 -18.22 15.09 14.75
CA SER A 382 -17.00 15.54 15.47
C SER A 382 -15.70 15.25 14.72
N LEU A 383 -15.70 14.24 13.84
CA LEU A 383 -14.52 13.87 13.01
C LEU A 383 -14.24 14.89 11.89
N PHE A 384 -15.21 15.75 11.57
CA PHE A 384 -15.16 16.70 10.46
C PHE A 384 -15.10 18.16 10.94
N GLN A 385 -14.86 18.37 12.23
CA GLN A 385 -14.69 19.73 12.77
C GLN A 385 -13.29 20.27 12.46
N PRO A 386 -13.14 21.59 12.21
CA PRO A 386 -11.85 22.23 11.98
C PRO A 386 -10.87 21.95 13.12
N ARG A 387 -9.62 21.69 12.77
CA ARG A 387 -8.51 21.44 13.71
C ARG A 387 -7.65 22.69 13.84
N TYR A 388 -7.15 22.92 15.04
CA TYR A 388 -6.32 24.08 15.37
C TYR A 388 -4.99 23.60 15.95
N PRO A 389 -4.06 23.09 15.14
CA PRO A 389 -2.75 22.65 15.61
C PRO A 389 -1.94 23.84 16.13
N VAL A 390 -1.10 23.59 17.10
CA VAL A 390 -0.10 24.57 17.54
C VAL A 390 0.95 24.73 16.43
N ASP A 391 1.35 25.98 16.15
CA ASP A 391 2.43 26.21 15.18
C ASP A 391 3.70 25.51 15.67
N PRO A 392 4.32 24.62 14.85
CA PRO A 392 5.53 23.91 15.26
C PRO A 392 6.77 24.80 15.50
N GLY A 393 6.68 26.10 15.17
CA GLY A 393 7.76 27.05 15.38
C GLY A 393 8.95 26.88 14.45
N ASP A 394 10.07 27.58 14.75
CA ASP A 394 11.28 27.52 13.93
C ASP A 394 12.14 26.30 14.24
N ASP A 395 11.94 25.65 15.39
CA ASP A 395 12.69 24.45 15.80
C ASP A 395 12.21 23.17 15.09
N VAL A 396 11.20 23.24 14.23
CA VAL A 396 10.63 22.06 13.56
C VAL A 396 11.66 21.27 12.73
N TRP A 397 12.65 21.96 12.15
CA TRP A 397 13.71 21.31 11.41
C TRP A 397 14.64 20.51 12.31
N GLN A 398 14.94 21.01 13.51
CA GLN A 398 15.73 20.29 14.50
C GLN A 398 14.99 19.05 15.02
N ASP A 399 13.67 19.15 15.21
CA ASP A 399 12.85 17.99 15.55
C ASP A 399 12.85 16.94 14.44
N TYR A 400 12.76 17.36 13.17
CA TYR A 400 12.91 16.45 12.03
C TYR A 400 14.27 15.74 12.06
N LEU A 401 15.38 16.45 12.24
CA LEU A 401 16.72 15.85 12.29
C LEU A 401 16.89 14.86 13.45
N GLN A 402 16.12 15.00 14.53
CA GLN A 402 16.10 14.05 15.65
C GLN A 402 15.19 12.83 15.37
N ARG A 403 14.13 12.98 14.57
CA ARG A 403 13.11 11.95 14.29
C ARG A 403 12.85 11.75 12.79
N PRO A 404 13.85 11.66 11.91
CA PRO A 404 13.61 11.69 10.45
C PRO A 404 12.79 10.49 9.97
N ALA A 405 12.97 9.29 10.54
CA ALA A 405 12.16 8.12 10.20
C ALA A 405 10.67 8.32 10.51
N HIS A 406 10.37 9.00 11.60
CA HIS A 406 9.00 9.33 11.99
C HIS A 406 8.35 10.29 10.97
N TYR A 407 9.02 11.36 10.60
CA TYR A 407 8.55 12.30 9.59
C TYR A 407 8.38 11.65 8.21
N GLN A 408 9.29 10.74 7.85
CA GLN A 408 9.16 9.99 6.60
C GLN A 408 7.96 9.02 6.64
N SER A 409 7.65 8.44 7.80
CA SER A 409 6.43 7.63 7.97
C SER A 409 5.16 8.49 7.91
N LEU A 410 5.17 9.69 8.49
CA LEU A 410 4.08 10.68 8.36
C LEU A 410 3.86 11.05 6.90
N LEU A 411 4.94 11.28 6.13
CA LEU A 411 4.87 11.56 4.71
C LEU A 411 4.23 10.41 3.92
N GLY A 412 4.70 9.18 4.16
CA GLY A 412 4.13 7.97 3.54
C GLY A 412 2.64 7.78 3.86
N SER A 413 2.25 8.02 5.12
CA SER A 413 0.86 7.94 5.57
C SER A 413 0.00 9.05 4.94
N LEU A 414 0.48 10.30 4.92
CA LEU A 414 -0.26 11.44 4.36
C LEU A 414 -0.47 11.29 2.85
N LEU A 415 0.56 10.83 2.12
CA LEU A 415 0.51 10.66 0.65
C LEU A 415 -0.06 9.31 0.23
N ARG A 416 -0.30 8.38 1.17
CA ARG A 416 -0.76 7.01 0.89
C ARG A 416 0.12 6.28 -0.11
N ILE A 417 1.44 6.34 0.12
CA ILE A 417 2.40 5.65 -0.73
C ILE A 417 2.29 4.15 -0.46
N GLU A 418 1.74 3.41 -1.41
CA GLU A 418 1.73 1.95 -1.37
C GLU A 418 3.14 1.41 -1.67
N ALA A 419 3.56 0.39 -0.94
CA ALA A 419 4.82 -0.28 -1.24
C ALA A 419 4.65 -1.11 -2.52
N GLU A 420 5.30 -0.71 -3.59
CA GLU A 420 5.57 -1.56 -4.74
C GLU A 420 6.65 -2.59 -4.34
N GLY A 421 6.44 -3.85 -4.62
CA GLY A 421 7.39 -4.93 -4.28
C GLY A 421 6.72 -6.12 -3.61
N ILE A 422 5.53 -6.49 -4.11
CA ILE A 422 4.78 -7.65 -3.62
C ILE A 422 5.40 -8.90 -4.20
N ASP A 423 5.73 -9.81 -3.31
CA ASP A 423 6.30 -11.11 -3.62
C ASP A 423 5.32 -11.98 -4.44
N GLU A 424 5.61 -12.18 -5.73
CA GLU A 424 4.85 -13.03 -6.66
C GLU A 424 4.80 -14.53 -6.26
N ARG A 425 5.39 -14.90 -5.12
CA ARG A 425 5.52 -16.28 -4.62
C ARG A 425 4.28 -16.81 -3.90
N HIS A 426 3.31 -15.94 -3.58
CA HIS A 426 2.04 -16.33 -2.97
C HIS A 426 0.95 -16.54 -4.02
N ASP A 427 -0.01 -17.43 -3.72
CA ASP A 427 -1.18 -17.58 -4.56
C ASP A 427 -2.08 -16.32 -4.53
N ALA A 428 -2.83 -16.10 -5.62
CA ALA A 428 -3.65 -14.91 -5.78
C ALA A 428 -4.70 -14.71 -4.68
N ALA A 429 -5.24 -15.79 -4.12
CA ALA A 429 -6.24 -15.72 -3.06
C ALA A 429 -5.62 -15.26 -1.73
N THR A 430 -4.43 -15.75 -1.40
CA THR A 430 -3.66 -15.31 -0.22
C THR A 430 -3.25 -13.85 -0.36
N LEU A 431 -2.75 -13.44 -1.53
CA LEU A 431 -2.41 -12.03 -1.78
C LEU A 431 -3.64 -11.11 -1.63
N GLN A 432 -4.78 -11.53 -2.15
CA GLN A 432 -6.03 -10.77 -2.01
C GLN A 432 -6.45 -10.66 -0.54
N ARG A 433 -6.36 -11.74 0.25
CA ARG A 433 -6.66 -11.70 1.69
C ARG A 433 -5.73 -10.77 2.46
N ILE A 434 -4.44 -10.74 2.14
CA ILE A 434 -3.47 -9.83 2.78
C ILE A 434 -3.78 -8.38 2.40
N ARG A 435 -4.12 -8.10 1.14
CA ARG A 435 -4.45 -6.76 0.66
C ARG A 435 -5.77 -6.24 1.23
N SER A 436 -6.77 -7.10 1.33
CA SER A 436 -8.10 -6.73 1.84
C SER A 436 -8.20 -6.71 3.36
N LEU A 437 -7.18 -7.21 4.10
CA LEU A 437 -7.18 -7.15 5.55
C LEU A 437 -6.87 -5.72 5.99
N GLU A 438 -7.75 -5.16 6.79
CA GLU A 438 -7.56 -3.87 7.45
C GLU A 438 -7.06 -4.09 8.87
N LEU A 439 -5.97 -3.42 9.24
CA LEU A 439 -5.44 -3.50 10.60
C LEU A 439 -6.29 -2.63 11.53
N ASP A 440 -6.84 -3.24 12.56
CA ASP A 440 -7.48 -2.48 13.64
C ASP A 440 -6.40 -1.72 14.44
N THR A 441 -6.46 -0.41 14.38
CA THR A 441 -5.49 0.50 15.02
C THR A 441 -6.00 1.11 16.34
N THR A 442 -7.11 0.63 16.89
CA THR A 442 -7.71 1.14 18.14
C THR A 442 -6.72 1.20 19.31
N HIS A 443 -5.81 0.24 19.37
CA HIS A 443 -4.78 0.15 20.40
C HIS A 443 -3.41 0.68 19.97
N VAL A 444 -3.33 1.33 18.82
CA VAL A 444 -2.13 2.01 18.31
C VAL A 444 -2.21 3.50 18.61
N LYS A 445 -1.11 4.11 19.02
CA LYS A 445 -0.98 5.55 19.24
C LYS A 445 0.32 6.05 18.61
N ASN A 446 0.29 7.21 17.99
CA ASN A 446 1.48 7.86 17.43
C ASN A 446 2.32 6.97 16.49
N LEU A 447 1.70 6.00 15.81
CA LEU A 447 2.37 5.07 14.92
C LEU A 447 1.79 5.17 13.52
N PHE A 448 2.64 5.54 12.58
CA PHE A 448 2.33 5.60 11.15
C PHE A 448 3.13 4.51 10.45
N LEU A 449 2.42 3.52 9.94
CA LEU A 449 3.03 2.40 9.23
C LEU A 449 3.30 2.80 7.78
N ARG A 450 4.49 2.46 7.29
CA ARG A 450 4.76 2.47 5.86
C ARG A 450 4.01 1.34 5.17
N GLY A 451 3.76 1.45 3.86
CA GLY A 451 3.04 0.45 3.10
C GLY A 451 3.61 -0.97 3.29
N TYR A 452 4.93 -1.12 3.19
CA TYR A 452 5.56 -2.42 3.42
C TYR A 452 5.47 -2.91 4.87
N GLN A 453 5.45 -2.01 5.87
CA GLN A 453 5.27 -2.38 7.28
C GLN A 453 3.84 -2.85 7.55
N SER A 454 2.87 -2.13 7.00
CA SER A 454 1.46 -2.53 7.03
C SER A 454 1.26 -3.89 6.35
N TYR A 455 1.89 -4.10 5.19
CA TYR A 455 1.85 -5.39 4.50
C TYR A 455 2.44 -6.52 5.37
N GLY A 456 3.59 -6.30 6.02
CA GLY A 456 4.21 -7.33 6.88
C GLY A 456 3.36 -7.69 8.10
N ALA A 457 2.70 -6.72 8.73
CA ALA A 457 1.76 -6.98 9.81
C ALA A 457 0.51 -7.74 9.32
N ARG A 458 -0.06 -7.35 8.17
CA ARG A 458 -1.19 -8.04 7.52
C ARG A 458 -0.83 -9.47 7.11
N PHE A 459 0.35 -9.68 6.54
CA PHE A 459 0.87 -11.01 6.22
C PHE A 459 0.91 -11.89 7.47
N ALA A 460 1.43 -11.38 8.58
CA ALA A 460 1.51 -12.13 9.83
C ALA A 460 0.11 -12.49 10.39
N VAL A 461 -0.87 -11.59 10.28
CA VAL A 461 -2.26 -11.87 10.69
C VAL A 461 -2.89 -12.94 9.79
N VAL A 462 -2.78 -12.82 8.46
CA VAL A 462 -3.42 -13.75 7.51
C VAL A 462 -2.81 -15.15 7.60
N GLN A 463 -1.51 -15.24 7.80
CA GLN A 463 -0.79 -16.52 7.85
C GLN A 463 -0.68 -17.11 9.27
N GLN A 464 -1.10 -16.37 10.29
CA GLN A 464 -1.19 -16.78 11.71
C GLN A 464 0.16 -17.08 12.36
N LYS A 465 0.94 -18.03 11.83
CA LYS A 465 2.24 -18.45 12.35
C LYS A 465 3.31 -18.25 11.29
N THR A 466 4.18 -17.25 11.48
CA THR A 466 5.09 -16.79 10.43
C THR A 466 6.45 -16.34 10.96
N ILE A 467 7.37 -16.19 10.02
CA ILE A 467 8.71 -15.63 10.23
C ILE A 467 8.83 -14.36 9.40
N LEU A 468 9.05 -13.24 10.06
CA LEU A 468 9.38 -11.96 9.43
C LEU A 468 10.91 -11.83 9.39
N GLY A 469 11.45 -12.10 8.22
CA GLY A 469 12.90 -12.13 7.96
C GLY A 469 13.41 -10.87 7.28
N ASP A 470 12.70 -9.76 7.37
CA ASP A 470 13.08 -8.48 6.81
C ASP A 470 14.50 -8.08 7.22
N GLU A 471 15.20 -7.41 6.31
CA GLU A 471 16.54 -6.92 6.60
C GLU A 471 16.55 -6.00 7.82
N MET A 472 17.70 -5.88 8.46
CA MET A 472 17.85 -5.03 9.65
C MET A 472 17.54 -3.58 9.28
N GLY A 473 16.90 -2.85 10.20
CA GLY A 473 16.53 -1.44 9.95
C GLY A 473 15.15 -1.23 9.32
N LEU A 474 14.48 -2.28 8.81
CA LEU A 474 13.14 -2.18 8.23
C LEU A 474 11.98 -2.07 9.25
N GLY A 475 12.28 -1.97 10.54
CA GLY A 475 11.27 -1.75 11.57
C GLY A 475 10.42 -2.99 11.89
N LYS A 476 11.02 -4.18 11.98
CA LYS A 476 10.32 -5.43 12.38
C LYS A 476 9.56 -5.29 13.69
N THR A 477 10.12 -4.60 14.68
CA THR A 477 9.45 -4.34 15.98
C THR A 477 8.14 -3.57 15.79
N ILE A 478 8.14 -2.57 14.93
CA ILE A 478 6.95 -1.75 14.62
C ILE A 478 5.86 -2.60 13.94
N GLN A 479 6.25 -3.46 13.00
CA GLN A 479 5.32 -4.39 12.34
C GLN A 479 4.73 -5.39 13.36
N ALA A 480 5.55 -5.88 14.29
CA ALA A 480 5.11 -6.77 15.36
C ALA A 480 4.18 -6.06 16.37
N ILE A 481 4.39 -4.78 16.68
CA ILE A 481 3.48 -3.98 17.52
C ILE A 481 2.13 -3.79 16.81
N ALA A 482 2.12 -3.48 15.52
CA ALA A 482 0.89 -3.34 14.74
C ALA A 482 0.10 -4.68 14.65
N PHE A 483 0.80 -5.79 14.42
CA PHE A 483 0.25 -7.14 14.48
C PHE A 483 -0.37 -7.45 15.85
N ALA A 484 0.35 -7.18 16.94
CA ALA A 484 -0.11 -7.40 18.29
C ALA A 484 -1.34 -6.55 18.65
N ALA A 485 -1.33 -5.27 18.26
CA ALA A 485 -2.44 -4.35 18.53
C ALA A 485 -3.72 -4.76 17.81
N HIS A 486 -3.61 -5.18 16.54
CA HIS A 486 -4.75 -5.71 15.78
C HIS A 486 -5.35 -6.96 16.45
N LEU A 487 -4.53 -7.93 16.83
CA LEU A 487 -4.99 -9.14 17.49
C LEU A 487 -5.61 -8.85 18.86
N TYR A 488 -5.03 -7.92 19.60
CA TYR A 488 -5.55 -7.48 20.89
C TYR A 488 -6.94 -6.82 20.76
N ALA A 489 -7.15 -5.98 19.76
CA ALA A 489 -8.44 -5.39 19.44
C ALA A 489 -9.48 -6.44 19.08
N ASN A 490 -9.05 -7.53 18.44
CA ASN A 490 -9.90 -8.66 18.05
C ASN A 490 -10.06 -9.73 19.16
N GLY A 491 -9.71 -9.42 20.41
CA GLY A 491 -10.01 -10.24 21.58
C GLY A 491 -8.89 -11.18 22.05
N LEU A 492 -7.76 -11.27 21.34
CA LEU A 492 -6.59 -12.07 21.73
C LEU A 492 -5.71 -11.25 22.69
N ARG A 493 -6.06 -11.27 23.96
CA ARG A 493 -5.60 -10.27 24.92
C ARG A 493 -4.30 -10.61 25.63
N ARG A 494 -3.82 -11.86 25.57
CA ARG A 494 -2.62 -12.28 26.28
C ARG A 494 -1.47 -12.51 25.29
N ILE A 495 -0.65 -11.49 25.16
CA ILE A 495 0.47 -11.46 24.20
C ILE A 495 1.77 -11.64 24.96
N VAL A 496 2.64 -12.55 24.48
CA VAL A 496 3.99 -12.75 25.03
C VAL A 496 5.03 -12.34 24.01
N VAL A 497 5.99 -11.51 24.42
CA VAL A 497 7.18 -11.22 23.63
C VAL A 497 8.39 -11.85 24.31
N VAL A 498 9.01 -12.81 23.60
CA VAL A 498 10.27 -13.46 24.01
C VAL A 498 11.42 -12.81 23.26
N CYS A 499 12.34 -12.17 23.99
CA CYS A 499 13.45 -11.45 23.36
C CYS A 499 14.75 -11.58 24.18
N PRO A 500 15.92 -11.24 23.59
CA PRO A 500 17.15 -11.10 24.37
C PRO A 500 17.02 -9.99 25.45
N ALA A 501 17.69 -10.19 26.59
CA ALA A 501 17.67 -9.20 27.68
C ALA A 501 18.14 -7.80 27.23
N SER A 502 19.06 -7.74 26.26
CA SER A 502 19.62 -6.51 25.70
C SER A 502 18.60 -5.64 24.95
N VAL A 503 17.56 -6.24 24.37
CA VAL A 503 16.53 -5.51 23.59
C VAL A 503 15.23 -5.29 24.37
N MET A 504 15.09 -5.89 25.54
CA MET A 504 13.85 -5.83 26.35
C MET A 504 13.48 -4.40 26.74
N VAL A 505 14.47 -3.56 27.08
CA VAL A 505 14.23 -2.14 27.40
C VAL A 505 13.69 -1.38 26.19
N ASN A 506 14.24 -1.67 25.01
CA ASN A 506 13.76 -1.07 23.78
C ASN A 506 12.32 -1.49 23.47
N TRP A 507 11.99 -2.79 23.59
CA TRP A 507 10.62 -3.28 23.45
C TRP A 507 9.64 -2.57 24.39
N LYS A 508 10.00 -2.41 25.65
CA LYS A 508 9.18 -1.67 26.63
C LYS A 508 8.95 -0.23 26.21
N ARG A 509 10.00 0.45 25.72
CA ARG A 509 9.89 1.86 25.27
C ARG A 509 9.00 1.98 24.04
N GLU A 510 9.19 1.15 23.03
CA GLU A 510 8.41 1.17 21.80
C GLU A 510 6.94 0.80 22.05
N LEU A 511 6.66 -0.23 22.85
CA LEU A 511 5.29 -0.55 23.24
C LEU A 511 4.61 0.61 23.98
N ASN A 512 5.28 1.23 24.95
CA ASN A 512 4.72 2.39 25.67
C ASN A 512 4.56 3.64 24.78
N ALA A 513 5.41 3.80 23.76
CA ALA A 513 5.33 4.90 22.82
C ALA A 513 4.19 4.72 21.79
N PHE A 514 4.01 3.49 21.30
CA PHE A 514 3.20 3.23 20.10
C PHE A 514 1.92 2.44 20.34
N CYS A 515 1.67 1.94 21.56
CA CYS A 515 0.39 1.28 21.86
C CYS A 515 -0.19 1.62 23.22
N THR A 516 -1.47 1.31 23.40
CA THR A 516 -2.22 1.53 24.67
C THR A 516 -2.29 0.28 25.52
N MET A 517 -1.73 -0.86 25.06
CA MET A 517 -1.73 -2.11 25.80
C MET A 517 -0.85 -2.03 27.04
N GLU A 518 -1.26 -2.63 28.13
CA GLU A 518 -0.47 -2.70 29.37
C GLU A 518 0.75 -3.60 29.17
N VAL A 519 1.91 -3.17 29.69
CA VAL A 519 3.20 -3.86 29.48
C VAL A 519 3.75 -4.38 30.81
N PHE A 520 3.89 -5.69 30.91
CA PHE A 520 4.45 -6.42 32.05
C PHE A 520 5.86 -6.92 31.73
N VAL A 521 6.82 -6.63 32.59
CA VAL A 521 8.23 -7.03 32.35
C VAL A 521 8.62 -8.14 33.31
N ALA A 522 8.57 -9.37 32.84
CA ALA A 522 8.93 -10.58 33.61
C ALA A 522 10.45 -10.84 33.56
N HIS A 523 11.22 -10.02 34.24
CA HIS A 523 12.68 -10.14 34.35
C HIS A 523 13.16 -9.95 35.79
N GLY A 524 14.27 -10.60 36.15
CA GLY A 524 14.87 -10.55 37.47
C GLY A 524 14.08 -11.29 38.56
N PRO A 525 14.22 -10.88 39.86
CA PRO A 525 13.60 -11.59 40.98
C PRO A 525 12.06 -11.53 40.98
N SER A 526 11.46 -10.46 40.44
CA SER A 526 10.01 -10.27 40.40
C SER A 526 9.31 -10.86 39.19
N LYS A 527 9.99 -11.68 38.39
CA LYS A 527 9.45 -12.21 37.11
C LYS A 527 8.12 -12.96 37.29
N GLU A 528 7.97 -13.77 38.36
CA GLU A 528 6.75 -14.53 38.62
C GLU A 528 5.58 -13.61 39.04
N PHE A 529 5.86 -12.55 39.80
CA PHE A 529 4.84 -11.54 40.14
C PHE A 529 4.26 -10.90 38.89
N TYR A 530 5.10 -10.43 37.96
CA TYR A 530 4.64 -9.81 36.71
C TYR A 530 3.93 -10.80 35.80
N ARG A 531 4.38 -12.04 35.74
CA ARG A 531 3.70 -13.11 35.00
C ARG A 531 2.29 -13.36 35.57
N HIS A 532 2.16 -13.44 36.91
CA HIS A 532 0.88 -13.59 37.56
C HIS A 532 -0.05 -12.39 37.32
N SER A 533 0.47 -11.16 37.46
CA SER A 533 -0.28 -9.94 37.22
C SER A 533 -0.83 -9.90 35.78
N TRP A 534 0.02 -10.24 34.79
CA TRP A 534 -0.39 -10.33 33.39
C TRP A 534 -1.45 -11.42 33.15
N ALA A 535 -1.28 -12.61 33.71
CA ALA A 535 -2.21 -13.71 33.50
C ALA A 535 -3.59 -13.46 34.14
N SER A 536 -3.65 -12.68 35.24
CA SER A 536 -4.87 -12.35 35.97
C SER A 536 -5.48 -11.02 35.59
N ALA A 537 -4.83 -10.20 34.76
CA ALA A 537 -5.38 -8.92 34.30
C ALA A 537 -6.59 -9.14 33.40
N ASP A 538 -7.75 -8.55 33.72
CA ASP A 538 -8.98 -8.66 32.92
C ASP A 538 -8.81 -8.06 31.52
N SER A 539 -8.07 -6.95 31.44
CA SER A 539 -7.71 -6.32 30.16
C SER A 539 -6.70 -7.12 29.34
N GLY A 540 -5.96 -8.07 29.96
CA GLY A 540 -4.80 -8.69 29.34
C GLY A 540 -3.63 -7.73 29.22
N GLY A 541 -2.80 -7.88 28.18
CA GLY A 541 -1.64 -7.03 27.90
C GLY A 541 -0.47 -7.79 27.31
N VAL A 542 0.69 -7.13 27.25
CA VAL A 542 1.93 -7.67 26.69
C VAL A 542 2.91 -8.04 27.79
N LEU A 543 3.28 -9.31 27.87
CA LEU A 543 4.32 -9.81 28.78
C LEU A 543 5.66 -9.89 28.04
N LEU A 544 6.65 -9.11 28.49
CA LEU A 544 8.03 -9.21 28.01
C LEU A 544 8.81 -10.20 28.88
N CYS A 545 9.43 -11.20 28.26
CA CYS A 545 10.34 -12.11 28.97
C CYS A 545 11.56 -12.47 28.11
N THR A 546 12.61 -13.01 28.76
CA THR A 546 13.81 -13.50 28.05
C THR A 546 13.63 -14.96 27.65
N PHE A 547 14.52 -15.46 26.77
CA PHE A 547 14.57 -16.88 26.42
C PHE A 547 14.74 -17.79 27.65
N ASP A 548 15.51 -17.36 28.66
CA ASP A 548 15.64 -18.10 29.91
C ASP A 548 14.40 -17.92 30.81
N GLY A 549 13.71 -16.77 30.70
CA GLY A 549 12.39 -16.55 31.30
C GLY A 549 11.36 -17.53 30.73
N ALA A 550 11.25 -17.62 29.41
CA ALA A 550 10.31 -18.52 28.74
C ALA A 550 10.50 -20.02 29.12
N ARG A 551 11.70 -20.39 29.58
CA ARG A 551 11.98 -21.75 30.06
C ARG A 551 11.41 -22.07 31.42
N VAL A 552 11.23 -21.06 32.28
CA VAL A 552 10.87 -21.27 33.70
C VAL A 552 9.49 -20.71 34.06
N LEU A 553 8.99 -19.75 33.28
CA LEU A 553 7.67 -19.17 33.48
C LEU A 553 6.58 -20.05 32.88
N ASP A 554 5.44 -20.11 33.53
CA ASP A 554 4.23 -20.70 32.96
C ASP A 554 3.57 -19.70 32.01
N LEU A 555 3.65 -19.98 30.71
CA LEU A 555 3.11 -19.15 29.62
C LEU A 555 1.88 -19.80 28.97
N SER A 556 1.24 -20.77 29.63
CA SER A 556 0.09 -21.49 29.08
C SER A 556 -1.15 -20.63 28.80
N ALA A 557 -1.22 -19.43 29.40
CA ALA A 557 -2.30 -18.48 29.17
C ALA A 557 -2.10 -17.61 27.91
N SER A 558 -1.03 -17.80 27.11
CA SER A 558 -0.72 -16.97 25.96
C SER A 558 -1.65 -17.25 24.78
N ASP A 559 -2.25 -16.21 24.21
CA ASP A 559 -2.99 -16.27 22.94
C ASP A 559 -2.04 -16.08 21.75
N VAL A 560 -1.07 -15.17 21.90
CA VAL A 560 -0.13 -14.75 20.87
C VAL A 560 1.31 -14.78 21.38
N VAL A 561 2.24 -15.26 20.58
CA VAL A 561 3.67 -15.20 20.89
C VAL A 561 4.47 -14.50 19.81
N ILE A 562 5.30 -13.55 20.20
CA ILE A 562 6.28 -12.87 19.36
C ILE A 562 7.67 -13.27 19.85
N VAL A 563 8.52 -13.77 18.96
CA VAL A 563 9.90 -14.18 19.28
C VAL A 563 10.87 -13.30 18.53
N ASP A 564 11.51 -12.40 19.24
CA ASP A 564 12.52 -11.52 18.63
C ASP A 564 13.91 -12.18 18.66
N GLU A 565 14.70 -11.89 17.63
CA GLU A 565 15.99 -12.55 17.36
C GLU A 565 15.87 -14.09 17.36
N ALA A 566 14.88 -14.58 16.60
CA ALA A 566 14.51 -15.99 16.58
C ALA A 566 15.66 -16.96 16.20
N HIS A 567 16.75 -16.45 15.58
CA HIS A 567 17.97 -17.23 15.37
C HIS A 567 18.56 -17.80 16.67
N ALA A 568 18.23 -17.24 17.85
CA ALA A 568 18.66 -17.76 19.15
C ALA A 568 18.07 -19.13 19.49
N VAL A 569 17.00 -19.54 18.82
CA VAL A 569 16.31 -20.84 19.02
C VAL A 569 16.44 -21.81 17.84
N LYS A 570 17.34 -21.56 16.90
CA LYS A 570 17.60 -22.38 15.72
C LYS A 570 18.09 -23.83 16.03
N ASN A 571 18.65 -24.06 17.22
CA ASN A 571 19.08 -25.40 17.65
C ASN A 571 17.95 -26.07 18.45
N PRO A 572 17.22 -27.05 17.88
CA PRO A 572 16.06 -27.67 18.52
C PRO A 572 16.40 -28.50 19.77
N ARG A 573 17.69 -28.86 19.97
CA ARG A 573 18.14 -29.61 21.15
C ARG A 573 18.37 -28.71 22.36
N SER A 574 18.40 -27.37 22.17
CA SER A 574 18.60 -26.47 23.31
C SER A 574 17.33 -26.35 24.14
N LYS A 575 17.49 -26.29 25.49
CA LYS A 575 16.33 -26.12 26.41
C LYS A 575 15.51 -24.85 26.12
N ARG A 576 16.16 -23.78 25.65
CA ARG A 576 15.47 -22.52 25.28
C ARG A 576 14.60 -22.70 24.03
N ALA A 577 15.12 -23.41 23.02
CA ALA A 577 14.38 -23.68 21.80
C ALA A 577 13.15 -24.58 22.07
N GLN A 578 13.29 -25.59 22.89
CA GLN A 578 12.19 -26.47 23.28
C GLN A 578 11.09 -25.72 24.03
N ALA A 579 11.46 -24.83 24.96
CA ALA A 579 10.50 -24.01 25.68
C ALA A 579 9.74 -23.07 24.74
N VAL A 580 10.44 -22.35 23.86
CA VAL A 580 9.82 -21.43 22.90
C VAL A 580 8.92 -22.19 21.90
N ALA A 581 9.39 -23.36 21.39
CA ALA A 581 8.59 -24.20 20.51
C ALA A 581 7.29 -24.68 21.17
N SER A 582 7.32 -24.99 22.47
CA SER A 582 6.12 -25.37 23.23
C SER A 582 5.12 -24.20 23.30
N VAL A 583 5.58 -22.97 23.54
CA VAL A 583 4.71 -21.78 23.55
C VAL A 583 4.12 -21.51 22.16
N ILE A 584 4.93 -21.59 21.09
CA ILE A 584 4.46 -21.43 19.70
C ILE A 584 3.38 -22.47 19.36
N ALA A 585 3.55 -23.71 19.79
CA ALA A 585 2.58 -24.76 19.52
C ALA A 585 1.21 -24.50 20.19
N GLN A 586 1.20 -23.89 21.38
CA GLN A 586 -0.01 -23.59 22.16
C GLN A 586 -0.76 -22.33 21.66
N CYS A 587 -0.03 -21.35 21.17
CA CYS A 587 -0.63 -20.08 20.70
C CYS A 587 -1.33 -20.26 19.35
N GLU A 588 -2.41 -19.52 19.12
CA GLU A 588 -3.08 -19.43 17.83
C GLU A 588 -2.20 -18.66 16.82
N TYR A 589 -1.56 -17.59 17.28
CA TYR A 589 -0.70 -16.74 16.47
C TYR A 589 0.74 -16.75 16.98
N ALA A 590 1.68 -16.81 16.05
CA ALA A 590 3.10 -16.75 16.36
C ALA A 590 3.86 -15.95 15.31
N LEU A 591 4.63 -14.95 15.74
CA LEU A 591 5.47 -14.14 14.88
C LEU A 591 6.93 -14.23 15.32
N LEU A 592 7.77 -14.83 14.47
CA LEU A 592 9.20 -14.89 14.68
C LEU A 592 9.90 -13.77 13.91
N LEU A 593 10.70 -12.96 14.59
CA LEU A 593 11.45 -11.86 14.00
C LEU A 593 12.91 -12.24 13.92
N THR A 594 13.52 -12.11 12.75
CA THR A 594 14.97 -12.31 12.58
C THR A 594 15.49 -11.51 11.39
N GLY A 595 16.62 -10.82 11.54
CA GLY A 595 17.33 -10.18 10.44
C GLY A 595 18.27 -11.13 9.69
N THR A 596 18.62 -12.25 10.33
CA THR A 596 19.58 -13.24 9.83
C THR A 596 19.02 -14.65 9.98
N PRO A 597 18.04 -15.05 9.15
CA PRO A 597 17.36 -16.34 9.29
C PRO A 597 18.28 -17.54 9.03
N MET A 598 19.31 -17.38 8.20
CA MET A 598 20.34 -18.37 7.89
C MET A 598 21.72 -17.80 8.16
N GLU A 599 22.38 -18.26 9.20
CA GLU A 599 23.78 -17.88 9.44
C GLU A 599 24.76 -18.91 8.85
N ASN A 600 24.44 -20.21 8.95
CA ASN A 600 25.38 -21.27 8.57
C ASN A 600 24.75 -22.38 7.71
N ARG A 601 23.47 -22.75 7.91
CA ARG A 601 22.86 -23.93 7.25
C ARG A 601 21.38 -23.73 6.93
N VAL A 602 20.94 -24.32 5.83
CA VAL A 602 19.52 -24.40 5.45
C VAL A 602 18.71 -25.15 6.52
N SER A 603 19.29 -26.17 7.18
CA SER A 603 18.67 -26.93 8.26
C SER A 603 18.33 -26.09 9.50
N GLU A 604 19.11 -25.06 9.81
CA GLU A 604 18.81 -24.13 10.90
C GLU A 604 17.53 -23.32 10.62
N PHE A 605 17.38 -22.87 9.38
CA PHE A 605 16.18 -22.16 8.96
C PHE A 605 14.96 -23.09 8.85
N ALA A 606 15.15 -24.30 8.32
CA ALA A 606 14.11 -25.33 8.31
C ALA A 606 13.57 -25.61 9.73
N THR A 607 14.44 -25.54 10.74
CA THR A 607 14.02 -25.67 12.15
C THR A 607 13.06 -24.55 12.56
N LEU A 608 13.34 -23.30 12.21
CA LEU A 608 12.45 -22.14 12.51
C LEU A 608 11.11 -22.28 11.77
N VAL A 609 11.13 -22.66 10.50
CA VAL A 609 9.90 -22.94 9.73
C VAL A 609 9.10 -24.06 10.37
N GLY A 610 9.77 -25.12 10.84
CA GLY A 610 9.14 -26.24 11.54
C GLY A 610 8.45 -25.87 12.86
N TYR A 611 8.81 -24.75 13.50
CA TYR A 611 8.10 -24.26 14.67
C TYR A 611 6.79 -23.56 14.32
N VAL A 612 6.71 -22.88 13.18
CA VAL A 612 5.54 -22.09 12.77
C VAL A 612 4.60 -22.88 11.87
N GLN A 613 5.14 -23.59 10.86
CA GLN A 613 4.37 -24.40 9.91
C GLN A 613 5.11 -25.71 9.61
N PRO A 614 4.98 -26.72 10.49
CA PRO A 614 5.73 -27.98 10.36
C PRO A 614 5.39 -28.78 9.09
N GLU A 615 4.22 -28.58 8.50
CA GLU A 615 3.77 -29.21 7.26
C GLU A 615 4.59 -28.78 6.02
N LEU A 616 5.28 -27.65 6.09
CA LEU A 616 6.15 -27.19 5.01
C LEU A 616 7.49 -27.96 4.98
N ILE A 617 7.85 -28.63 6.09
CA ILE A 617 9.12 -29.34 6.22
C ILE A 617 9.02 -30.72 5.60
N THR A 618 9.87 -31.00 4.62
CA THR A 618 9.96 -32.31 3.94
C THR A 618 11.37 -32.88 4.02
N ARG A 619 11.49 -34.23 3.94
CA ARG A 619 12.79 -34.89 3.86
C ARG A 619 13.51 -34.49 2.58
N GLY A 620 14.78 -34.12 2.67
CA GLY A 620 15.58 -33.69 1.53
C GLY A 620 15.47 -32.20 1.19
N MET A 621 14.88 -31.37 2.04
CA MET A 621 14.75 -29.93 1.86
C MET A 621 16.12 -29.23 1.73
N GLU A 622 17.16 -29.79 2.33
CA GLU A 622 18.55 -29.31 2.27
C GLU A 622 19.18 -29.47 0.86
N SER A 623 18.65 -30.38 0.06
CA SER A 623 19.11 -30.63 -1.32
C SER A 623 18.25 -29.96 -2.39
N MET A 624 17.24 -29.17 -2.01
CA MET A 624 16.41 -28.40 -2.93
C MET A 624 17.21 -27.24 -3.54
N SER A 625 16.87 -26.86 -4.80
CA SER A 625 17.36 -25.59 -5.34
C SER A 625 16.83 -24.42 -4.52
N ALA A 626 17.58 -23.32 -4.47
CA ALA A 626 17.20 -22.14 -3.70
C ALA A 626 15.80 -21.58 -4.09
N GLU A 627 15.43 -21.68 -5.36
CA GLU A 627 14.11 -21.26 -5.84
C GLU A 627 12.98 -22.15 -5.30
N HIS A 628 13.12 -23.46 -5.40
CA HIS A 628 12.12 -24.41 -4.88
C HIS A 628 12.01 -24.32 -3.36
N PHE A 629 13.12 -24.11 -2.68
CA PHE A 629 13.13 -23.87 -1.24
C PHE A 629 12.35 -22.60 -0.88
N ARG A 630 12.63 -21.48 -1.53
CA ARG A 630 11.93 -20.19 -1.30
C ARG A 630 10.44 -20.30 -1.55
N ARG A 631 10.02 -20.90 -2.67
CA ARG A 631 8.58 -21.13 -2.96
C ARG A 631 7.93 -22.00 -1.89
N ARG A 632 8.62 -23.01 -1.41
CA ARG A 632 8.09 -23.92 -0.39
C ARG A 632 7.83 -23.22 0.93
N VAL A 633 8.74 -22.34 1.36
CA VAL A 633 8.65 -21.63 2.65
C VAL A 633 7.88 -20.33 2.60
N ALA A 634 7.50 -19.86 1.41
CA ALA A 634 6.80 -18.59 1.21
C ALA A 634 5.56 -18.41 2.13
N PRO A 635 4.70 -19.40 2.37
CA PRO A 635 3.56 -19.22 3.29
C PRO A 635 3.97 -18.86 4.72
N ALA A 636 5.15 -19.34 5.17
CA ALA A 636 5.63 -19.11 6.53
C ALA A 636 6.66 -17.97 6.63
N TYR A 637 7.15 -17.44 5.52
CA TYR A 637 8.32 -16.58 5.53
C TYR A 637 8.19 -15.36 4.61
N LEU A 638 8.28 -14.19 5.18
CA LEU A 638 8.38 -12.92 4.44
C LEU A 638 9.77 -12.31 4.68
N ARG A 639 10.48 -11.97 3.58
CA ARG A 639 11.75 -11.26 3.61
C ARG A 639 11.80 -10.20 2.53
N ARG A 640 12.26 -9.02 2.92
CA ARG A 640 12.54 -7.88 2.04
C ARG A 640 13.91 -7.32 2.41
N ASN A 641 14.62 -6.84 1.40
CA ASN A 641 15.87 -6.11 1.60
C ASN A 641 15.58 -4.61 1.70
N GLN A 642 16.51 -3.85 2.25
CA GLN A 642 16.39 -2.40 2.33
C GLN A 642 16.29 -1.78 0.93
N GLU A 643 17.06 -2.29 -0.01
CA GLU A 643 17.07 -1.84 -1.41
C GLU A 643 15.74 -2.06 -2.14
N ASP A 644 14.96 -3.07 -1.74
CA ASP A 644 13.69 -3.42 -2.38
C ASP A 644 12.50 -2.55 -1.91
N VAL A 645 12.63 -1.90 -0.74
CA VAL A 645 11.48 -1.21 -0.09
C VAL A 645 11.79 0.19 0.44
N LEU A 646 13.04 0.61 0.38
CA LEU A 646 13.51 1.90 0.90
C LEU A 646 14.43 2.58 -0.12
N ASP A 647 13.83 3.10 -1.20
CA ASP A 647 14.55 3.92 -2.18
C ASP A 647 15.13 5.20 -1.57
N GLU A 648 14.64 5.59 -0.40
CA GLU A 648 15.06 6.78 0.32
C GLU A 648 16.24 6.59 1.26
N LEU A 649 16.77 5.38 1.46
CA LEU A 649 17.98 5.22 2.27
C LEU A 649 19.18 5.81 1.54
N PRO A 650 19.94 6.69 2.21
CA PRO A 650 21.19 7.17 1.66
C PRO A 650 22.17 6.02 1.39
N ALA A 651 23.06 6.22 0.44
CA ALA A 651 24.03 5.20 0.06
C ALA A 651 24.88 4.73 1.26
N ARG A 652 25.10 3.42 1.35
CA ARG A 652 26.11 2.82 2.19
C ARG A 652 27.40 2.70 1.39
N ILE A 653 28.44 3.39 1.81
CA ILE A 653 29.75 3.39 1.18
C ILE A 653 30.69 2.53 2.03
N ASN A 654 31.13 1.41 1.51
CA ASN A 654 32.06 0.52 2.22
C ASN A 654 33.49 0.79 1.78
N ASN A 655 34.35 1.11 2.72
CA ASN A 655 35.77 1.37 2.52
C ASN A 655 36.56 0.30 3.28
N ASP A 656 37.37 -0.47 2.58
CA ASP A 656 38.34 -1.38 3.17
C ASP A 656 39.67 -0.62 3.27
N ASP A 657 39.98 -0.15 4.50
CA ASP A 657 41.20 0.62 4.79
C ASP A 657 42.38 -0.32 5.07
N TRP A 658 43.21 -0.53 4.07
CA TRP A 658 44.44 -1.32 4.19
C TRP A 658 45.55 -0.54 4.88
N ILE A 659 46.07 -1.08 5.96
CA ILE A 659 46.97 -0.37 6.86
C ILE A 659 48.28 -1.14 6.98
N THR A 660 49.34 -0.55 6.53
CA THR A 660 50.68 -1.07 6.71
C THR A 660 51.12 -0.87 8.16
N LEU A 661 51.47 -1.95 8.83
CA LEU A 661 51.87 -1.96 10.24
C LEU A 661 53.19 -1.24 10.46
N THR A 662 53.29 -0.47 11.54
CA THR A 662 54.60 0.09 11.98
C THR A 662 55.57 -1.02 12.44
N PRO A 663 56.86 -0.79 12.49
CA PRO A 663 57.80 -1.78 13.01
C PRO A 663 57.53 -2.18 14.48
N ALA A 664 56.88 -1.31 15.27
CA ALA A 664 56.46 -1.63 16.63
C ALA A 664 55.23 -2.56 16.63
N ASP A 665 54.25 -2.24 15.76
CA ASP A 665 53.07 -3.10 15.57
C ASP A 665 53.47 -4.49 15.09
N GLN A 666 54.42 -4.58 14.14
CA GLN A 666 54.90 -5.80 13.53
C GLN A 666 55.62 -6.71 14.54
N ARG A 667 56.42 -6.13 15.43
CA ARG A 667 57.06 -6.89 16.53
C ARG A 667 56.03 -7.46 17.48
N MET A 668 55.04 -6.67 17.86
CA MET A 668 53.96 -7.13 18.76
C MET A 668 53.10 -8.19 18.11
N TYR A 669 52.81 -8.01 16.82
CA TYR A 669 52.06 -8.97 16.02
C TYR A 669 52.81 -10.31 15.90
N THR A 670 54.07 -10.30 15.55
CA THR A 670 54.94 -11.50 15.46
C THR A 670 54.98 -12.24 16.80
N ALA A 671 55.23 -11.53 17.91
CA ALA A 671 55.22 -12.14 19.25
C ALA A 671 53.86 -12.78 19.60
N ALA A 672 52.77 -12.19 19.18
CA ALA A 672 51.43 -12.82 19.39
C ALA A 672 51.23 -14.09 18.51
N VAL A 673 51.74 -14.13 17.29
CA VAL A 673 51.75 -15.32 16.42
C VAL A 673 52.62 -16.44 17.02
N GLU A 674 53.79 -16.12 17.55
CA GLU A 674 54.69 -17.06 18.26
C GLU A 674 53.94 -17.70 19.46
N GLN A 675 53.19 -16.92 20.23
CA GLN A 675 52.41 -17.40 21.33
C GLN A 675 51.21 -18.27 20.91
N GLY A 676 50.78 -18.16 19.64
CA GLY A 676 49.68 -18.98 19.09
C GLY A 676 48.31 -18.61 19.62
N SER A 677 48.13 -17.42 20.18
CA SER A 677 46.84 -16.96 20.69
C SER A 677 46.10 -16.16 19.61
N PHE A 678 45.08 -16.76 18.99
CA PHE A 678 44.29 -16.13 17.93
C PHE A 678 43.71 -14.76 18.33
N MET A 679 43.23 -14.65 19.58
CA MET A 679 42.64 -13.39 20.07
C MET A 679 43.74 -12.31 20.29
N ASP A 680 44.93 -12.68 20.68
CA ASP A 680 46.05 -11.76 20.86
C ASP A 680 46.58 -11.28 19.52
N ILE A 681 46.68 -12.16 18.52
CA ILE A 681 47.04 -11.80 17.13
C ILE A 681 46.13 -10.70 16.58
N ARG A 682 44.82 -10.86 16.72
CA ARG A 682 43.81 -9.90 16.20
C ARG A 682 43.89 -8.51 16.84
N ARG A 683 44.30 -8.38 18.10
CA ARG A 683 44.37 -7.09 18.80
C ARG A 683 45.77 -6.48 18.82
N ALA A 684 46.81 -7.23 18.41
CA ALA A 684 48.21 -6.80 18.51
C ALA A 684 48.48 -5.45 17.84
N ALA A 685 47.92 -5.20 16.66
CA ALA A 685 48.06 -3.95 15.90
C ALA A 685 47.47 -2.69 16.55
N PHE A 686 46.74 -2.82 17.66
CA PHE A 686 46.21 -1.71 18.46
C PHE A 686 46.98 -1.46 19.76
N LEU A 687 47.74 -2.44 20.21
CA LEU A 687 48.32 -2.44 21.56
C LEU A 687 49.85 -2.21 21.56
N ALA A 688 50.46 -1.96 20.39
CA ALA A 688 51.89 -1.67 20.31
C ALA A 688 52.21 -0.35 21.00
N PRO A 689 53.40 -0.26 21.62
CA PRO A 689 53.86 0.98 22.28
C PRO A 689 54.10 2.10 21.24
N GLY A 690 53.69 3.32 21.59
CA GLY A 690 53.78 4.50 20.74
C GLY A 690 52.43 4.81 20.05
N GLU A 691 52.42 5.13 18.79
CA GLU A 691 51.22 5.35 17.98
C GLU A 691 51.01 4.17 17.02
N PRO A 692 50.09 3.21 17.35
CA PRO A 692 49.73 2.12 16.49
C PRO A 692 49.10 2.61 15.18
N ALA A 693 49.48 2.02 14.04
CA ALA A 693 49.04 2.47 12.72
C ALA A 693 47.52 2.48 12.56
N LYS A 694 46.81 1.51 13.13
CA LYS A 694 45.34 1.47 13.12
C LYS A 694 44.73 2.62 13.94
N ILE A 695 45.32 3.02 15.07
CA ILE A 695 44.84 4.15 15.88
C ILE A 695 45.10 5.47 15.14
N THR A 696 46.25 5.63 14.47
CA THR A 696 46.52 6.78 13.61
C THR A 696 45.46 6.91 12.52
N ARG A 697 45.10 5.79 11.86
CA ARG A 697 44.09 5.81 10.84
C ARG A 697 42.70 6.19 11.38
N ILE A 698 42.34 5.73 12.57
CA ILE A 698 41.09 6.16 13.25
C ILE A 698 41.06 7.68 13.46
N LYS A 699 42.18 8.29 13.92
CA LYS A 699 42.25 9.74 14.10
C LYS A 699 42.01 10.47 12.78
N GLU A 700 42.66 10.04 11.69
CA GLU A 700 42.46 10.60 10.35
C GLU A 700 41.01 10.56 9.92
N ILE A 701 40.34 9.40 10.09
CA ILE A 701 38.91 9.26 9.74
C ILE A 701 38.02 10.17 10.61
N LEU A 702 38.36 10.37 11.89
CA LEU A 702 37.58 11.26 12.77
C LEU A 702 37.83 12.74 12.44
N ASP A 703 39.04 13.12 11.98
CA ASP A 703 39.31 14.45 11.48
C ASP A 703 38.55 14.74 10.18
N ASP A 704 38.54 13.80 9.24
CA ASP A 704 37.71 13.88 8.03
C ASP A 704 36.23 13.98 8.39
N ALA A 705 35.76 13.23 9.39
CA ALA A 705 34.37 13.28 9.87
C ALA A 705 34.05 14.67 10.47
N ARG A 706 34.98 15.28 11.20
CA ARG A 706 34.82 16.64 11.75
C ARG A 706 34.67 17.67 10.65
N ASP A 707 35.55 17.61 9.64
CA ASP A 707 35.55 18.57 8.54
C ASP A 707 34.27 18.49 7.71
N ASN A 708 33.62 17.29 7.63
CA ASN A 708 32.39 17.06 6.92
C ASN A 708 31.13 17.13 7.81
N ASN A 709 31.23 17.61 9.03
CA ASN A 709 30.13 17.72 10.00
C ASN A 709 29.46 16.36 10.34
N HIS A 710 30.26 15.31 10.38
CA HIS A 710 29.82 13.96 10.71
C HIS A 710 30.20 13.55 12.13
N ARG A 711 29.47 12.55 12.66
CA ARG A 711 29.77 11.86 13.92
C ARG A 711 30.05 10.40 13.64
N ALA A 712 30.85 9.77 14.48
CA ALA A 712 31.30 8.41 14.26
C ALA A 712 30.85 7.45 15.36
N ILE A 713 30.78 6.16 15.01
CA ILE A 713 30.79 5.05 15.96
C ILE A 713 31.89 4.08 15.61
N ILE A 714 32.65 3.64 16.63
CA ILE A 714 33.75 2.69 16.49
C ILE A 714 33.39 1.38 17.18
N PHE A 715 33.37 0.30 16.42
CA PHE A 715 33.10 -1.04 16.92
C PHE A 715 34.38 -1.87 17.01
N SER A 716 34.57 -2.55 18.14
CA SER A 716 35.56 -3.59 18.33
C SER A 716 35.01 -4.76 19.14
N TYR A 717 35.50 -5.96 18.89
CA TYR A 717 35.21 -7.14 19.71
C TYR A 717 35.89 -7.02 21.08
N PHE A 718 37.07 -6.39 21.13
CA PHE A 718 37.96 -6.37 22.28
C PHE A 718 37.77 -5.11 23.13
N ARG A 719 37.48 -5.28 24.40
CA ARG A 719 37.46 -4.17 25.35
C ARG A 719 38.79 -3.43 25.45
N THR A 720 39.92 -4.16 25.48
CA THR A 720 41.25 -3.59 25.54
C THR A 720 41.58 -2.70 24.33
N VAL A 721 41.04 -3.01 23.14
CA VAL A 721 41.17 -2.16 21.93
C VAL A 721 40.36 -0.88 22.12
N LEU A 722 39.12 -0.97 22.63
CA LEU A 722 38.32 0.22 22.92
C LEU A 722 38.99 1.12 23.96
N ASP A 723 39.56 0.53 25.02
CA ASP A 723 40.31 1.28 26.06
C ASP A 723 41.57 1.98 25.47
N ALA A 724 42.31 1.31 24.54
CA ALA A 724 43.45 1.89 23.84
C ALA A 724 43.02 3.05 22.90
N ILE A 725 41.95 2.88 22.15
CA ILE A 725 41.37 3.93 21.29
C ILE A 725 40.94 5.12 22.15
N ALA A 726 40.15 4.87 23.22
CA ALA A 726 39.69 5.93 24.12
C ALA A 726 40.86 6.73 24.77
N GLY A 727 41.95 6.02 25.14
CA GLY A 727 43.14 6.67 25.69
C GLY A 727 43.95 7.48 24.67
N ALA A 728 43.78 7.23 23.39
CA ALA A 728 44.49 7.91 22.30
C ALA A 728 43.71 9.11 21.72
N LEU A 729 42.38 9.20 21.99
CA LEU A 729 41.53 10.29 21.53
C LEU A 729 41.38 11.41 22.60
N ASP A 730 40.95 12.59 22.15
CA ASP A 730 40.55 13.66 23.04
C ASP A 730 39.28 13.22 23.83
N PRO A 731 39.32 13.25 25.17
CA PRO A 731 38.19 12.86 26.00
C PRO A 731 36.87 13.64 25.71
N GLU A 732 36.96 14.89 25.25
CA GLU A 732 35.80 15.72 24.89
C GLU A 732 35.10 15.24 23.63
N LEU A 733 35.78 14.50 22.76
CA LEU A 733 35.23 13.93 21.55
C LEU A 733 34.68 12.52 21.76
N VAL A 734 34.87 11.92 22.94
CA VAL A 734 34.32 10.58 23.24
C VAL A 734 33.00 10.70 23.99
N ALA A 735 31.89 10.50 23.29
CA ALA A 735 30.54 10.59 23.86
C ALA A 735 30.26 9.49 24.92
N GLY A 736 30.99 8.37 24.84
CA GLY A 736 30.89 7.26 25.80
C GLY A 736 31.52 5.98 25.33
N VAL A 737 31.62 5.00 26.24
CA VAL A 737 32.11 3.63 25.93
C VAL A 737 31.05 2.60 26.35
N ILE A 738 30.55 1.84 25.39
CA ILE A 738 29.55 0.79 25.61
C ILE A 738 30.23 -0.59 25.60
N THR A 739 30.11 -1.31 26.71
CA THR A 739 30.62 -2.67 26.86
C THR A 739 29.50 -3.59 27.35
N GLY A 740 29.78 -4.90 27.44
CA GLY A 740 28.85 -5.86 28.03
C GLY A 740 28.46 -5.53 29.49
N ALA A 741 29.32 -4.83 30.24
CA ALA A 741 29.07 -4.41 31.62
C ALA A 741 28.25 -3.11 31.71
N THR A 742 28.05 -2.36 30.61
CA THR A 742 27.31 -1.09 30.61
C THR A 742 25.80 -1.38 30.79
N PRO A 743 25.16 -0.81 31.85
CA PRO A 743 23.72 -1.00 32.05
C PRO A 743 22.86 -0.50 30.86
N PRO A 744 21.75 -1.16 30.53
CA PRO A 744 20.95 -0.83 29.36
C PRO A 744 20.47 0.63 29.27
N ASN A 745 20.09 1.24 30.41
CA ASN A 745 19.69 2.65 30.47
C ASN A 745 20.85 3.59 30.10
N LYS A 746 22.05 3.35 30.63
CA LYS A 746 23.24 4.14 30.30
C LYS A 746 23.67 4.03 28.83
N ARG A 747 23.41 2.90 28.20
CA ARG A 747 23.73 2.76 26.76
C ARG A 747 22.98 3.77 25.91
N GLN A 748 21.70 3.99 26.22
CA GLN A 748 20.90 4.98 25.50
C GLN A 748 21.36 6.40 25.82
N ASP A 749 21.69 6.69 27.07
CA ASP A 749 22.21 8.01 27.44
C ASP A 749 23.46 8.38 26.64
N TYR A 750 24.37 7.44 26.38
CA TYR A 750 25.55 7.66 25.53
C TYR A 750 25.20 7.88 24.03
N VAL A 751 24.18 7.19 23.51
CA VAL A 751 23.68 7.43 22.15
C VAL A 751 23.05 8.82 22.04
N ASP A 752 22.27 9.21 23.03
CA ASP A 752 21.61 10.52 23.07
C ASP A 752 22.69 11.65 23.25
N ALA A 753 23.75 11.38 24.00
CA ALA A 753 24.91 12.28 24.12
C ALA A 753 25.64 12.46 22.79
N LEU A 754 25.89 11.37 22.02
CA LEU A 754 26.48 11.46 20.68
C LEU A 754 25.63 12.34 19.76
N GLY A 755 24.29 12.20 19.80
CA GLY A 755 23.39 13.02 18.98
C GLY A 755 23.52 14.53 19.23
N LYS A 756 23.96 14.93 20.43
CA LYS A 756 24.15 16.33 20.84
C LYS A 756 25.60 16.80 20.78
N ALA A 757 26.53 15.87 20.58
CA ALA A 757 27.98 16.16 20.56
C ALA A 757 28.39 16.91 19.27
N PRO A 758 29.48 17.64 19.27
CA PRO A 758 30.01 18.32 18.10
C PRO A 758 30.43 17.33 16.99
N ALA A 759 30.65 17.83 15.79
CA ALA A 759 31.20 17.05 14.68
C ALA A 759 32.57 16.46 15.02
N GLY A 760 32.91 15.29 14.51
CA GLY A 760 34.11 14.53 14.85
C GLY A 760 34.01 13.74 16.15
N SER A 761 32.93 13.91 16.94
CA SER A 761 32.71 13.10 18.14
C SER A 761 32.37 11.64 17.79
N THR A 762 32.81 10.74 18.68
CA THR A 762 32.67 9.31 18.49
C THR A 762 32.08 8.61 19.71
N LEU A 763 31.33 7.52 19.43
CA LEU A 763 30.87 6.54 20.42
C LEU A 763 31.71 5.26 20.26
N LEU A 764 32.29 4.76 21.32
CA LEU A 764 33.03 3.51 21.30
C LEU A 764 32.09 2.36 21.76
N ALA A 765 32.04 1.27 21.03
CA ALA A 765 31.13 0.19 21.41
C ALA A 765 31.75 -1.20 21.19
N GLN A 766 31.65 -2.06 22.19
CA GLN A 766 31.91 -3.48 22.00
C GLN A 766 30.89 -4.06 21.03
N ILE A 767 31.31 -4.64 19.90
CA ILE A 767 30.43 -4.98 18.79
C ILE A 767 29.28 -5.92 19.20
N THR A 768 29.56 -6.84 20.15
CA THR A 768 28.56 -7.77 20.71
C THR A 768 27.57 -7.09 21.66
N ALA A 769 27.92 -5.97 22.27
CA ALA A 769 27.08 -5.21 23.19
C ALA A 769 26.38 -4.01 22.53
N GLY A 770 27.10 -3.30 21.66
CA GLY A 770 26.61 -2.15 20.91
C GLY A 770 25.82 -2.53 19.63
N GLY A 771 26.09 -3.70 19.07
CA GLY A 771 25.41 -4.22 17.87
C GLY A 771 23.96 -4.71 18.13
N VAL A 772 23.47 -4.71 19.36
CA VAL A 772 22.13 -5.24 19.68
C VAL A 772 21.24 -4.17 20.35
N GLY A 773 20.13 -3.82 19.71
CA GLY A 773 19.04 -3.06 20.30
C GLY A 773 19.19 -1.54 20.39
N LEU A 774 20.32 -0.96 19.97
CA LEU A 774 20.54 0.49 19.99
C LEU A 774 20.15 1.13 18.65
N ASN A 775 19.68 2.37 18.71
CA ASN A 775 19.40 3.19 17.52
C ASN A 775 20.43 4.33 17.45
N ILE A 776 21.39 4.26 16.50
CA ILE A 776 22.55 5.16 16.43
C ILE A 776 22.53 5.96 15.12
N GLN A 777 21.39 6.49 14.75
CA GLN A 777 21.19 7.27 13.50
C GLN A 777 21.99 8.58 13.48
N SER A 778 22.44 9.07 14.61
CA SER A 778 23.27 10.28 14.69
C SER A 778 24.69 10.08 14.18
N ALA A 779 25.15 8.84 13.97
CA ALA A 779 26.44 8.53 13.38
C ALA A 779 26.29 8.24 11.88
N SER A 780 27.04 8.96 11.04
CA SER A 780 27.16 8.72 9.59
C SER A 780 28.52 8.11 9.21
N VAL A 781 29.43 7.93 10.17
CA VAL A 781 30.70 7.22 9.99
C VAL A 781 30.73 6.02 10.94
N VAL A 782 30.94 4.83 10.39
CA VAL A 782 31.05 3.57 11.14
C VAL A 782 32.44 3.01 10.93
N ILE A 783 33.19 2.79 12.01
CA ILE A 783 34.53 2.22 11.96
C ILE A 783 34.49 0.83 12.59
N ILE A 784 34.82 -0.20 11.81
CA ILE A 784 35.04 -1.58 12.28
C ILE A 784 36.53 -1.75 12.51
N ALA A 785 36.93 -1.76 13.78
CA ALA A 785 38.35 -1.77 14.17
C ALA A 785 39.11 -3.03 13.68
N GLU A 786 38.43 -4.19 13.68
CA GLU A 786 39.00 -5.44 13.15
C GLU A 786 37.89 -6.29 12.51
N PRO A 787 38.16 -7.07 11.43
CA PRO A 787 37.22 -7.97 10.78
C PRO A 787 36.61 -8.99 11.76
N GLN A 788 35.32 -9.26 11.66
CA GLN A 788 34.64 -10.18 12.57
C GLN A 788 34.54 -11.59 11.98
N LEU A 789 34.62 -12.61 12.83
CA LEU A 789 34.50 -14.02 12.44
C LEU A 789 33.14 -14.37 11.80
N LYS A 790 32.13 -13.60 12.10
CA LYS A 790 30.78 -13.71 11.52
C LYS A 790 30.44 -12.40 10.82
N PRO A 791 30.32 -12.37 9.48
CA PRO A 791 29.93 -11.18 8.72
C PRO A 791 28.62 -10.56 9.23
N THR A 792 27.68 -11.39 9.69
CA THR A 792 26.38 -10.95 10.21
C THR A 792 26.50 -10.04 11.44
N ILE A 793 27.57 -10.15 12.25
CA ILE A 793 27.83 -9.29 13.40
C ILE A 793 28.21 -7.88 12.92
N GLU A 794 29.02 -7.75 11.86
CA GLU A 794 29.35 -6.47 11.25
C GLU A 794 28.09 -5.83 10.62
N ASP A 795 27.32 -6.60 9.86
CA ASP A 795 26.09 -6.10 9.24
C ASP A 795 25.08 -5.64 10.29
N GLN A 796 24.96 -6.36 11.42
CA GLN A 796 24.15 -5.92 12.56
C GLN A 796 24.63 -4.61 13.17
N ALA A 797 25.93 -4.43 13.34
CA ALA A 797 26.51 -3.23 13.89
C ALA A 797 26.32 -2.03 12.94
N ILE A 798 26.57 -2.23 11.65
CA ILE A 798 26.39 -1.20 10.60
C ILE A 798 24.93 -0.78 10.51
N ALA A 799 24.00 -1.72 10.54
CA ALA A 799 22.55 -1.44 10.48
C ALA A 799 22.01 -0.64 11.68
N ARG A 800 22.80 -0.36 12.71
CA ARG A 800 22.45 0.56 13.80
C ARG A 800 22.60 2.03 13.41
N ALA A 801 23.52 2.33 12.50
CA ALA A 801 23.73 3.64 11.91
C ALA A 801 23.01 3.75 10.54
N HIS A 802 23.15 2.75 9.67
CA HIS A 802 22.48 2.69 8.37
C HIS A 802 21.09 2.04 8.51
N ARG A 803 20.09 2.85 8.75
CA ARG A 803 18.68 2.42 8.92
C ARG A 803 17.72 3.55 8.59
N MET A 804 16.42 3.20 8.54
CA MET A 804 15.36 4.20 8.36
C MET A 804 15.58 5.43 9.24
N GLY A 805 15.53 6.62 8.61
CA GLY A 805 15.77 7.90 9.26
C GLY A 805 17.19 8.39 9.22
N GLN A 806 18.09 7.66 8.57
CA GLN A 806 19.38 8.21 8.20
C GLN A 806 19.20 9.17 7.02
N THR A 807 19.73 10.39 7.17
CA THR A 807 19.57 11.46 6.17
C THR A 807 20.81 11.66 5.31
N THR A 808 21.98 11.13 5.75
CA THR A 808 23.26 11.24 5.07
C THR A 808 23.80 9.87 4.70
N ALA A 809 24.65 9.81 3.65
CA ALA A 809 25.36 8.59 3.31
C ALA A 809 26.17 8.07 4.50
N VAL A 810 26.13 6.76 4.73
CA VAL A 810 26.88 6.12 5.81
C VAL A 810 28.19 5.57 5.27
N ASN A 811 29.31 6.16 5.71
CA ASN A 811 30.65 5.70 5.39
C ASN A 811 31.06 4.62 6.38
N VAL A 812 31.30 3.42 5.89
CA VAL A 812 31.76 2.29 6.68
C VAL A 812 33.25 2.05 6.40
N HIS A 813 34.06 2.20 7.38
CA HIS A 813 35.52 1.97 7.33
C HIS A 813 35.84 0.65 8.04
N ARG A 814 36.38 -0.32 7.32
CA ARG A 814 36.90 -1.56 7.90
C ARG A 814 38.43 -1.51 7.91
N LEU A 815 39.01 -1.51 9.09
CA LEU A 815 40.47 -1.42 9.24
C LEU A 815 41.10 -2.79 9.08
N ILE A 816 41.89 -2.97 8.04
CA ILE A 816 42.56 -4.23 7.69
C ILE A 816 44.06 -4.06 7.79
N GLY A 817 44.70 -4.82 8.65
CA GLY A 817 46.16 -4.88 8.65
C GLY A 817 46.67 -5.60 7.43
N ASP A 818 47.51 -4.94 6.63
CA ASP A 818 48.16 -5.54 5.48
C ASP A 818 49.14 -6.66 5.93
N ASP A 819 49.18 -7.76 5.21
CA ASP A 819 49.99 -8.94 5.58
C ASP A 819 49.69 -9.46 7.02
N THR A 820 48.44 -9.46 7.45
CA THR A 820 48.04 -9.92 8.79
C THR A 820 46.89 -10.96 8.76
N VAL A 821 46.52 -11.41 9.96
CA VAL A 821 45.35 -12.24 10.21
C VAL A 821 44.07 -11.65 9.65
N ASP A 822 43.93 -10.33 9.56
CA ASP A 822 42.76 -9.65 9.07
C ASP A 822 42.51 -9.97 7.60
N GLU A 823 43.52 -9.93 6.75
CA GLU A 823 43.48 -10.30 5.35
C GLU A 823 43.05 -11.77 5.16
N ARG A 824 43.73 -12.68 5.88
CA ARG A 824 43.40 -14.12 5.82
C ARG A 824 41.98 -14.44 6.25
N LEU A 825 41.48 -13.71 7.24
CA LEU A 825 40.12 -13.86 7.74
C LEU A 825 39.10 -13.42 6.68
N LEU A 826 39.34 -12.30 5.99
CA LEU A 826 38.45 -11.82 4.91
C LEU A 826 38.39 -12.81 3.74
N GLU A 827 39.52 -13.37 3.30
CA GLU A 827 39.57 -14.38 2.25
C GLU A 827 38.69 -15.59 2.59
N LEU A 828 38.78 -16.09 3.84
CA LEU A 828 38.02 -17.25 4.31
C LEU A 828 36.51 -16.95 4.49
N LEU A 829 36.15 -15.71 4.79
CA LEU A 829 34.76 -15.30 5.00
C LEU A 829 34.01 -15.00 3.70
N ALA A 830 34.73 -14.72 2.60
CA ALA A 830 34.10 -14.44 1.30
C ALA A 830 33.21 -15.58 0.83
N GLY A 831 33.63 -16.83 1.02
CA GLY A 831 32.83 -18.01 0.69
C GLY A 831 31.56 -18.18 1.52
N LYS A 832 31.59 -17.78 2.80
CA LYS A 832 30.40 -17.84 3.68
C LYS A 832 29.34 -16.81 3.31
N ARG A 833 29.73 -15.63 2.88
CA ARG A 833 28.83 -14.57 2.45
C ARG A 833 28.07 -14.95 1.17
N GLN A 834 28.75 -15.59 0.21
CA GLN A 834 28.11 -16.09 -1.01
C GLN A 834 27.00 -17.12 -0.73
N LEU A 835 27.21 -18.01 0.23
CA LEU A 835 26.19 -18.98 0.60
C LEU A 835 24.93 -18.32 1.17
N PHE A 836 25.11 -17.36 2.07
CA PHE A 836 23.99 -16.60 2.65
C PHE A 836 23.20 -15.86 1.56
N GLU A 837 23.88 -15.17 0.65
CA GLU A 837 23.25 -14.42 -0.43
C GLU A 837 22.49 -15.32 -1.41
N HIS A 838 23.02 -16.51 -1.69
CA HIS A 838 22.37 -17.45 -2.62
C HIS A 838 21.03 -17.99 -2.12
N TYR A 839 20.89 -18.27 -0.81
CA TYR A 839 19.66 -18.82 -0.25
C TYR A 839 18.70 -17.76 0.30
N ALA A 840 19.19 -16.61 0.71
CA ALA A 840 18.41 -15.56 1.37
C ALA A 840 17.95 -14.43 0.44
N ARG A 841 18.69 -14.18 -0.68
CA ARG A 841 18.35 -13.11 -1.65
C ARG A 841 17.77 -13.67 -2.95
N PRO A 842 16.87 -12.97 -3.63
CA PRO A 842 16.46 -13.29 -5.00
C PRO A 842 17.58 -12.86 -5.97
N SER A 843 18.44 -13.77 -6.40
CA SER A 843 19.42 -13.52 -7.49
C SER A 843 19.42 -14.67 -8.49
N GLU A 844 19.56 -14.33 -9.77
CA GLU A 844 19.42 -15.21 -10.94
C GLU A 844 20.62 -16.12 -11.26
N SER A 845 21.71 -16.08 -10.50
CA SER A 845 22.91 -16.89 -10.82
C SER A 845 23.00 -18.14 -9.96
N ALA A 846 22.62 -19.24 -10.57
CA ALA A 846 22.81 -20.58 -10.02
C ALA A 846 24.22 -21.11 -10.31
N GLY A 847 24.90 -21.60 -9.30
CA GLY A 847 26.12 -22.38 -9.49
C GLY A 847 26.77 -22.75 -8.18
N VAL A 848 26.42 -23.94 -7.71
CA VAL A 848 27.18 -24.88 -6.88
C VAL A 848 28.29 -24.34 -5.99
N ALA A 849 28.17 -24.63 -4.65
CA ALA A 849 29.27 -25.21 -3.89
C ALA A 849 28.79 -25.69 -2.52
N ASP A 850 29.11 -26.92 -2.17
CA ASP A 850 29.09 -27.44 -0.81
C ASP A 850 29.96 -26.52 0.06
N ALA A 851 29.34 -25.67 0.88
CA ALA A 851 30.04 -24.90 1.88
C ALA A 851 30.39 -25.82 3.04
N VAL A 852 31.67 -26.17 3.15
CA VAL A 852 32.22 -26.93 4.27
C VAL A 852 32.06 -26.10 5.54
N ASP A 853 31.33 -26.66 6.52
CA ASP A 853 31.13 -26.02 7.83
C ASP A 853 32.43 -26.12 8.65
N VAL A 854 33.23 -25.09 8.63
CA VAL A 854 34.42 -24.96 9.48
C VAL A 854 34.00 -24.27 10.77
N SER A 855 34.14 -24.94 11.91
CA SER A 855 33.91 -24.35 13.24
C SER A 855 34.84 -23.16 13.48
N GLU A 856 34.42 -22.18 14.34
CA GLU A 856 35.27 -21.02 14.68
C GLU A 856 36.66 -21.45 15.21
N GLN A 857 36.74 -22.57 15.91
CA GLN A 857 38.00 -23.14 16.41
C GLN A 857 38.88 -23.69 15.28
N GLN A 858 38.30 -24.32 14.30
CA GLN A 858 39.02 -24.83 13.13
C GLN A 858 39.52 -23.72 12.26
N LEU A 859 38.70 -22.65 12.10
CA LEU A 859 39.08 -21.43 11.37
C LEU A 859 40.27 -20.74 12.05
N ALA A 860 40.18 -20.53 13.37
CA ALA A 860 41.23 -19.93 14.16
C ALA A 860 42.55 -20.77 14.05
N ALA A 861 42.49 -22.10 14.16
CA ALA A 861 43.65 -22.98 14.04
C ALA A 861 44.27 -22.92 12.62
N ALA A 862 43.45 -22.89 11.57
CA ALA A 862 43.91 -22.79 10.19
C ALA A 862 44.65 -21.47 9.93
N VAL A 863 44.10 -20.33 10.45
CA VAL A 863 44.68 -19.02 10.31
C VAL A 863 46.00 -18.91 11.07
N ILE A 864 46.07 -19.38 12.32
CA ILE A 864 47.29 -19.38 13.10
C ILE A 864 48.38 -20.19 12.37
N LYS A 865 48.04 -21.35 11.83
CA LYS A 865 48.97 -22.19 11.09
C LYS A 865 49.52 -21.44 9.85
N ALA A 866 48.61 -20.82 9.08
CA ALA A 866 49.05 -20.05 7.90
C ALA A 866 49.95 -18.88 8.25
N GLU A 867 49.66 -18.16 9.34
CA GLU A 867 50.50 -17.03 9.78
C GLU A 867 51.86 -17.47 10.32
N ARG A 868 51.93 -18.56 11.06
CA ARG A 868 53.19 -19.17 11.54
C ARG A 868 54.07 -19.61 10.36
N GLN A 869 53.47 -20.25 9.34
CA GLN A 869 54.19 -20.61 8.11
C GLN A 869 54.73 -19.39 7.34
N ARG A 870 53.86 -18.36 7.20
CA ARG A 870 54.23 -17.10 6.52
C ARG A 870 55.43 -16.37 7.20
N LEU A 871 55.41 -16.35 8.51
CA LEU A 871 56.49 -15.74 9.31
C LEU A 871 57.70 -16.65 9.50
N GLY A 872 57.72 -17.84 8.95
CA GLY A 872 58.84 -18.81 9.07
C GLY A 872 59.04 -19.39 10.47
N ILE A 873 58.03 -19.36 11.35
CA ILE A 873 58.10 -19.77 12.75
C ILE A 873 58.07 -21.33 12.87
N ASP A 874 57.44 -22.00 11.91
CA ASP A 874 57.25 -23.47 11.91
C ASP A 874 58.36 -24.20 11.09
N ASN A 875 59.48 -23.57 10.78
CA ASN A 875 60.60 -24.17 10.04
C ASN A 875 61.70 -24.74 10.92
N GLU A 876 61.45 -25.00 12.24
CA GLU A 876 62.32 -25.78 13.09
C GLU A 876 61.69 -27.15 13.44
#